data_dbfbfa2fe630709182065c79bf78ab16
#
_entry.id   dbfbfa2fe630709182065c79bf78ab16
#
_cell.length_a   1.000
_cell.length_b   1.000
_cell.length_c   1.000
_cell.angle_alpha   90.00
_cell.angle_beta   90.00
_cell.angle_gamma   90.00
#
_symmetry.space_group_name_H-M   'P 1'
#
loop_
_entity.id
_entity.type
_entity.pdbx_description
1 polymer ?
#
loop_
_entity_poly.entity_id
_entity_poly.type
_entity_poly.pdbx_seq_one_letter_code
_entity_poly.pdbx_strand_id
1 'polypeptide(L)'
;MSPKFWYIFLTITNLCLLMDRCFAQDKPSAALTLDLHQVRYADLLKEMEKQTGYRFFYDTADLDTTRIDVSVQAQPLSVVLQSVFSGTGISFSVDRFHHVFIAKGDAINTGLPPGFFDMADTGRLAAGDTIRDYLEDVGKPTITTLENKLYVIGDKASGNLPGKVNLAGYTLDAATGEPIVGASVFVENPRIGVSSDQYGYYSISLPRGRHIVNIQSIGMRDTRRLIIVYSDGKMNIELHTQVMTLKKVTVSAEKLNNIKGTAMGVQKIDIKTIKQVPVVFGEADVLRVVSMLPGVQTVGESSTGLNVRGGSTDQNLVLFNDATIYNSAHFFGFFSAFNPEVVKDVELFKSSMPARYGGRLSSVLDINGRDGNKRDFAGSAGIGLLTSRLNIEGPIVKDKTSFILGGRTTYADWLLQDLPAQYKNSRASFYDVNLTISHEINKKNNLYLTGYLSEDHFNLNNDTTYAYGNRNVNLKWKHIFSNKWNSVLSAGYDRYQYSIGSTDNPVNAYNLGFNINQLYFRANFIYYLSASHTIEFGLNTLRYKLHPGFYVPVGSKSLVVPDTLQAEQAQESALYISDHYTVTSAFSLDAGLRWSVFNYLGPSMVNNYAPGLPLTVQTQTGTTPYGSGSIIKTYGGPEYRLSARLVLTENFSLKAGYNTSRQYINMLSNTTAMAPTDIWKLSDPNIKPQYGDQVSLG
;
A
#
# COMPACT_ATOMS: atom_id res chain seq x y z
N MET A 1 23.67 31.18 20.45
CA MET A 1 24.14 29.80 20.23
C MET A 1 25.20 29.49 21.26
N SER A 2 24.94 28.53 22.14
CA SER A 2 25.81 28.26 23.29
C SER A 2 27.01 27.39 22.89
N PRO A 3 28.18 27.54 23.53
CA PRO A 3 29.41 26.81 23.17
C PRO A 3 29.32 25.29 23.31
N LYS A 4 28.26 24.75 23.91
CA LYS A 4 28.04 23.32 24.07
C LYS A 4 27.66 22.61 22.73
N PHE A 5 27.19 23.34 21.72
CA PHE A 5 26.85 22.78 20.43
C PHE A 5 28.09 22.47 19.57
N TRP A 6 29.17 23.23 19.77
CA TRP A 6 30.43 23.02 19.07
C TRP A 6 31.23 21.80 19.60
N TYR A 7 31.08 21.47 20.88
CA TYR A 7 31.73 20.28 21.44
C TYR A 7 31.12 18.96 20.96
N ILE A 8 29.81 18.95 20.74
CA ILE A 8 29.12 17.74 20.22
C ILE A 8 29.46 17.53 18.74
N PHE A 9 29.60 18.61 17.97
CA PHE A 9 29.99 18.53 16.56
C PHE A 9 31.45 18.06 16.39
N LEU A 10 32.36 18.50 17.25
CA LEU A 10 33.77 18.10 17.21
C LEU A 10 34.00 16.65 17.66
N THR A 11 33.20 16.14 18.60
CA THR A 11 33.26 14.73 19.04
C THR A 11 32.71 13.79 17.99
N ILE A 12 31.66 14.17 17.25
CA ILE A 12 31.10 13.35 16.16
C ILE A 12 32.06 13.32 14.95
N THR A 13 32.73 14.43 14.65
CA THR A 13 33.70 14.49 13.55
C THR A 13 34.99 13.67 13.84
N ASN A 14 35.43 13.61 15.12
CA ASN A 14 36.52 12.73 15.51
C ASN A 14 36.18 11.24 15.55
N LEU A 15 34.90 10.89 15.79
CA LEU A 15 34.46 9.48 15.76
C LEU A 15 34.35 8.96 14.31
N CYS A 16 34.09 9.81 13.33
CA CYS A 16 34.08 9.44 11.90
C CYS A 16 35.50 9.27 11.30
N LEU A 17 36.54 9.87 11.88
CA LEU A 17 37.91 9.76 11.41
C LEU A 17 38.66 8.52 11.93
N LEU A 18 38.08 7.77 12.85
CA LEU A 18 38.65 6.53 13.41
C LEU A 18 38.15 5.25 12.75
N MET A 19 37.29 5.32 11.74
CA MET A 19 36.75 4.16 11.03
C MET A 19 37.43 3.85 9.68
N ASP A 20 38.48 4.54 9.28
CA ASP A 20 39.30 4.15 8.15
C ASP A 20 40.47 3.31 8.62
N ARG A 21 40.33 2.01 8.61
CA ARG A 21 41.30 0.92 8.36
C ARG A 21 40.79 -0.39 8.94
N CYS A 22 39.93 -1.07 8.20
CA CYS A 22 39.84 -2.51 8.24
C CYS A 22 40.08 -3.02 6.80
N PHE A 23 41.34 -3.16 6.42
CA PHE A 23 41.70 -3.98 5.29
C PHE A 23 41.47 -5.43 5.69
N ALA A 24 40.59 -6.12 4.99
CA ALA A 24 40.50 -7.55 5.07
C ALA A 24 41.82 -8.13 4.53
N GLN A 25 42.63 -8.65 5.41
CA GLN A 25 43.75 -9.49 5.02
C GLN A 25 43.19 -10.77 4.41
N ASP A 26 43.58 -11.07 3.17
CA ASP A 26 43.43 -12.40 2.59
C ASP A 26 44.03 -13.42 3.56
N LYS A 27 43.16 -14.27 4.13
CA LYS A 27 43.64 -15.40 4.89
C LYS A 27 44.43 -16.34 3.94
N PRO A 28 45.61 -16.78 4.30
CA PRO A 28 46.34 -17.74 3.49
C PRO A 28 45.51 -19.00 3.31
N SER A 29 45.56 -19.58 2.12
CA SER A 29 44.94 -20.86 1.75
C SER A 29 45.03 -21.84 2.92
N ALA A 30 43.88 -22.21 3.49
CA ALA A 30 43.81 -23.08 4.65
C ALA A 30 44.51 -24.43 4.31
N ALA A 31 45.61 -24.71 4.97
CA ALA A 31 46.30 -25.96 4.82
C ALA A 31 45.55 -27.07 5.57
N LEU A 32 45.17 -28.12 4.85
CA LEU A 32 44.42 -29.25 5.37
C LEU A 32 45.38 -30.30 5.98
N THR A 33 45.01 -30.76 7.17
CA THR A 33 45.67 -31.92 7.79
C THR A 33 44.58 -32.94 8.10
N LEU A 34 44.63 -34.06 7.41
CA LEU A 34 43.66 -35.13 7.52
C LEU A 34 44.37 -36.46 7.67
N ASP A 35 43.91 -37.28 8.59
CA ASP A 35 44.32 -38.68 8.76
C ASP A 35 43.06 -39.51 9.01
N LEU A 36 42.46 -39.98 7.93
CA LEU A 36 41.15 -40.62 7.90
C LEU A 36 41.27 -41.97 7.17
N HIS A 37 40.81 -43.04 7.82
CA HIS A 37 40.84 -44.39 7.28
C HIS A 37 39.42 -44.90 7.02
N GLN A 38 39.18 -45.54 5.86
CA GLN A 38 37.94 -46.18 5.47
C GLN A 38 36.72 -45.27 5.54
N VAL A 39 36.88 -43.96 5.15
CA VAL A 39 35.82 -42.97 5.17
C VAL A 39 35.12 -42.89 3.83
N ARG A 40 33.81 -42.48 3.83
CA ARG A 40 33.06 -42.17 2.61
C ARG A 40 33.42 -40.78 2.12
N TYR A 41 33.29 -40.54 0.80
CA TYR A 41 33.51 -39.22 0.22
C TYR A 41 32.68 -38.11 0.91
N ALA A 42 31.42 -38.37 1.20
CA ALA A 42 30.56 -37.38 1.87
C ALA A 42 31.06 -37.02 3.29
N ASP A 43 31.62 -37.95 4.03
CA ASP A 43 32.13 -37.70 5.38
C ASP A 43 33.49 -36.99 5.33
N LEU A 44 34.31 -37.32 4.34
CA LEU A 44 35.56 -36.62 4.05
C LEU A 44 35.30 -35.14 3.71
N LEU A 45 34.32 -34.85 2.80
CA LEU A 45 34.03 -33.51 2.41
C LEU A 45 33.48 -32.66 3.56
N LYS A 46 32.69 -33.23 4.47
CA LYS A 46 32.24 -32.55 5.69
C LYS A 46 33.41 -32.19 6.62
N GLU A 47 34.41 -33.08 6.76
CA GLU A 47 35.58 -32.77 7.58
C GLU A 47 36.45 -31.68 6.93
N MET A 48 36.58 -31.68 5.60
CA MET A 48 37.22 -30.60 4.85
C MET A 48 36.49 -29.26 5.01
N GLU A 49 35.15 -29.27 4.96
CA GLU A 49 34.31 -28.08 5.21
C GLU A 49 34.59 -27.45 6.57
N LYS A 50 34.68 -28.32 7.61
CA LYS A 50 34.89 -27.88 8.98
C LYS A 50 36.29 -27.26 9.19
N GLN A 51 37.31 -27.80 8.54
CA GLN A 51 38.68 -27.29 8.69
C GLN A 51 38.99 -26.06 7.84
N THR A 52 38.38 -25.96 6.67
CA THR A 52 38.74 -24.92 5.70
C THR A 52 37.75 -23.77 5.64
N GLY A 53 36.48 -23.99 6.05
CA GLY A 53 35.40 -23.04 5.86
C GLY A 53 34.88 -22.92 4.42
N TYR A 54 35.40 -23.73 3.48
CA TYR A 54 34.85 -23.86 2.14
C TYR A 54 33.52 -24.60 2.19
N ARG A 55 32.61 -24.33 1.27
CA ARG A 55 31.34 -25.06 1.13
C ARG A 55 31.35 -25.95 -0.10
N PHE A 56 30.99 -27.22 0.09
CA PHE A 56 30.98 -28.21 -0.97
C PHE A 56 29.56 -28.44 -1.48
N PHE A 57 29.40 -28.38 -2.81
CA PHE A 57 28.16 -28.63 -3.54
C PHE A 57 28.34 -29.84 -4.45
N TYR A 58 27.58 -30.89 -4.21
CA TYR A 58 27.67 -32.16 -4.94
C TYR A 58 26.31 -32.86 -4.95
N ASP A 59 26.08 -33.70 -5.96
CA ASP A 59 25.01 -34.66 -5.92
C ASP A 59 25.47 -35.94 -5.21
N THR A 60 24.68 -36.38 -4.25
CA THR A 60 24.98 -37.61 -3.51
C THR A 60 24.96 -38.88 -4.38
N ALA A 61 24.26 -38.83 -5.52
CA ALA A 61 24.22 -39.89 -6.51
C ALA A 61 25.51 -39.99 -7.33
N ASP A 62 26.29 -38.91 -7.41
CA ASP A 62 27.59 -38.88 -8.13
C ASP A 62 28.76 -39.36 -7.30
N LEU A 63 28.61 -39.35 -5.98
CA LEU A 63 29.63 -39.80 -5.07
C LEU A 63 29.48 -41.29 -4.80
N ASP A 64 30.47 -42.05 -5.23
CA ASP A 64 30.53 -43.50 -4.99
C ASP A 64 30.47 -43.81 -3.48
N THR A 65 29.86 -44.94 -3.14
CA THR A 65 29.82 -45.50 -1.79
C THR A 65 31.17 -46.10 -1.36
N THR A 66 32.16 -46.08 -2.22
CA THR A 66 33.54 -46.57 -1.97
C THR A 66 34.16 -45.84 -0.79
N ARG A 67 34.85 -46.58 0.04
CA ARG A 67 35.61 -46.05 1.17
C ARG A 67 37.05 -45.80 0.76
N ILE A 68 37.60 -44.68 1.20
CA ILE A 68 38.94 -44.23 0.88
C ILE A 68 39.78 -43.97 2.14
N ASP A 69 41.07 -44.08 2.00
CA ASP A 69 42.03 -43.70 3.01
C ASP A 69 42.72 -42.41 2.57
N VAL A 70 42.73 -41.38 3.42
CA VAL A 70 43.34 -40.09 3.15
C VAL A 70 44.22 -39.68 4.32
N SER A 71 45.52 -39.58 4.06
CA SER A 71 46.50 -39.08 5.04
C SER A 71 47.29 -37.94 4.38
N VAL A 72 47.05 -36.69 4.80
CA VAL A 72 47.72 -35.51 4.28
C VAL A 72 48.08 -34.56 5.42
N GLN A 73 49.25 -33.93 5.35
CA GLN A 73 49.73 -32.97 6.33
C GLN A 73 49.97 -31.62 5.65
N ALA A 74 49.30 -30.57 6.15
CA ALA A 74 49.46 -29.17 5.73
C ALA A 74 49.45 -28.94 4.21
N GLN A 75 48.52 -29.61 3.49
CA GLN A 75 48.37 -29.49 2.03
C GLN A 75 47.25 -28.50 1.65
N PRO A 76 47.42 -27.75 0.55
CA PRO A 76 46.32 -26.90 0.00
C PRO A 76 45.12 -27.74 -0.41
N LEU A 77 43.91 -27.19 -0.20
CA LEU A 77 42.64 -27.85 -0.54
C LEU A 77 42.59 -28.40 -1.97
N SER A 78 43.03 -27.61 -2.95
CA SER A 78 43.05 -28.04 -4.36
C SER A 78 43.91 -29.27 -4.63
N VAL A 79 45.05 -29.38 -3.95
CA VAL A 79 45.98 -30.53 -4.08
C VAL A 79 45.33 -31.76 -3.47
N VAL A 80 44.71 -31.63 -2.32
CA VAL A 80 44.01 -32.75 -1.66
C VAL A 80 42.83 -33.25 -2.50
N LEU A 81 41.99 -32.33 -3.03
CA LEU A 81 40.87 -32.71 -3.90
C LEU A 81 41.32 -33.37 -5.19
N GLN A 82 42.43 -32.90 -5.79
CA GLN A 82 42.97 -33.50 -6.99
C GLN A 82 43.50 -34.91 -6.73
N SER A 83 44.10 -35.15 -5.58
CA SER A 83 44.56 -36.48 -5.16
C SER A 83 43.39 -37.41 -4.88
N VAL A 84 42.38 -36.94 -4.16
CA VAL A 84 41.20 -37.71 -3.74
C VAL A 84 40.34 -38.15 -4.95
N PHE A 85 40.17 -37.26 -5.95
CA PHE A 85 39.35 -37.54 -7.12
C PHE A 85 40.13 -38.06 -8.34
N SER A 86 41.44 -38.26 -8.21
CA SER A 86 42.26 -38.80 -9.30
C SER A 86 41.78 -40.20 -9.69
N GLY A 87 41.47 -40.39 -10.99
CA GLY A 87 41.01 -41.67 -11.53
C GLY A 87 39.55 -42.05 -11.27
N THR A 88 38.78 -41.19 -10.60
CA THR A 88 37.37 -41.48 -10.30
C THR A 88 36.36 -40.95 -11.34
N GLY A 89 36.81 -40.15 -12.30
CA GLY A 89 35.94 -39.46 -13.25
C GLY A 89 35.12 -38.33 -12.64
N ILE A 90 35.45 -37.90 -11.43
CA ILE A 90 34.88 -36.78 -10.72
C ILE A 90 35.77 -35.55 -10.92
N SER A 91 35.14 -34.44 -11.34
CA SER A 91 35.79 -33.15 -11.53
C SER A 91 35.36 -32.19 -10.45
N PHE A 92 36.22 -31.22 -10.07
CA PHE A 92 35.88 -30.19 -9.14
C PHE A 92 36.28 -28.79 -9.67
N SER A 93 35.53 -27.77 -9.24
CA SER A 93 35.82 -26.37 -9.52
C SER A 93 35.64 -25.53 -8.26
N VAL A 94 36.49 -24.53 -8.06
CA VAL A 94 36.46 -23.64 -6.89
C VAL A 94 36.17 -22.21 -7.37
N ASP A 95 35.18 -21.56 -6.77
CA ASP A 95 34.89 -20.17 -7.07
C ASP A 95 35.61 -19.18 -6.13
N ARG A 96 35.54 -17.89 -6.44
CA ARG A 96 36.15 -16.83 -5.62
C ARG A 96 35.48 -16.63 -4.25
N PHE A 97 34.33 -17.28 -4.00
CA PHE A 97 33.55 -17.17 -2.77
C PHE A 97 33.76 -18.37 -1.84
N HIS A 98 34.78 -19.18 -2.09
CA HIS A 98 35.11 -20.40 -1.31
C HIS A 98 34.06 -21.52 -1.44
N HIS A 99 33.36 -21.58 -2.62
CA HIS A 99 32.52 -22.71 -2.95
C HIS A 99 33.25 -23.70 -3.84
N VAL A 100 33.10 -24.97 -3.52
CA VAL A 100 33.65 -26.10 -4.27
C VAL A 100 32.49 -26.85 -4.90
N PHE A 101 32.45 -26.90 -6.22
CA PHE A 101 31.49 -27.67 -6.98
C PHE A 101 32.10 -28.97 -7.46
N ILE A 102 31.43 -30.09 -7.18
CA ILE A 102 31.90 -31.44 -7.55
C ILE A 102 30.85 -32.06 -8.48
N ALA A 103 31.27 -32.54 -9.62
CA ALA A 103 30.38 -33.18 -10.61
C ALA A 103 31.11 -34.35 -11.26
N LYS A 104 30.36 -35.36 -11.68
CA LYS A 104 30.86 -36.49 -12.47
C LYS A 104 30.91 -36.06 -13.94
N GLY A 105 32.07 -36.22 -14.58
CA GLY A 105 32.32 -35.81 -15.96
C GLY A 105 33.04 -34.46 -16.05
N ASP A 106 32.54 -33.54 -16.89
CA ASP A 106 33.20 -32.26 -17.16
C ASP A 106 33.18 -31.31 -15.96
N ALA A 107 34.28 -30.61 -15.74
CA ALA A 107 34.38 -29.64 -14.65
C ALA A 107 33.45 -28.43 -14.90
N ILE A 108 32.70 -28.02 -13.87
CA ILE A 108 31.86 -26.83 -13.89
C ILE A 108 32.78 -25.61 -14.02
N ASN A 109 32.56 -24.80 -15.07
CA ASN A 109 33.33 -23.58 -15.26
C ASN A 109 32.78 -22.47 -14.36
N THR A 110 33.50 -22.11 -13.31
CA THR A 110 33.13 -21.09 -12.32
C THR A 110 33.59 -19.68 -12.72
N GLY A 111 34.37 -19.53 -13.78
CA GLY A 111 34.82 -18.26 -14.32
C GLY A 111 34.24 -17.98 -15.72
N LEU A 112 33.66 -16.82 -15.92
CA LEU A 112 33.30 -16.37 -17.27
C LEU A 112 34.54 -15.92 -18.01
N PRO A 113 34.67 -16.16 -19.34
CA PRO A 113 35.81 -15.69 -20.12
C PRO A 113 35.98 -14.17 -19.96
N PRO A 114 37.23 -13.66 -19.97
CA PRO A 114 37.49 -12.22 -20.00
C PRO A 114 36.74 -11.56 -21.17
N GLY A 115 36.00 -10.48 -20.88
CA GLY A 115 35.19 -9.80 -21.90
C GLY A 115 33.79 -10.38 -22.16
N PHE A 116 33.34 -11.36 -21.40
CA PHE A 116 31.97 -11.93 -21.55
C PHE A 116 30.86 -10.86 -21.44
N PHE A 117 31.11 -9.81 -20.65
CA PHE A 117 30.21 -8.65 -20.49
C PHE A 117 30.70 -7.39 -21.18
N ASP A 118 31.91 -7.38 -21.75
CA ASP A 118 32.40 -6.25 -22.52
C ASP A 118 31.71 -6.26 -23.88
N MET A 119 30.84 -5.30 -24.12
CA MET A 119 30.34 -5.02 -25.46
C MET A 119 31.53 -4.54 -26.28
N ALA A 120 32.13 -5.42 -27.05
CA ALA A 120 33.09 -5.03 -28.02
C ALA A 120 32.47 -3.97 -28.96
N ASP A 121 33.06 -2.80 -28.95
CA ASP A 121 32.81 -1.75 -29.91
C ASP A 121 32.99 -2.33 -31.32
N THR A 122 31.96 -2.21 -32.08
CA THR A 122 31.73 -2.57 -33.44
C THR A 122 32.93 -2.62 -34.36
N GLY A 123 33.14 -3.73 -34.92
CA GLY A 123 33.94 -3.83 -36.11
C GLY A 123 33.79 -5.21 -36.74
N ARG A 124 32.91 -5.32 -37.71
CA ARG A 124 32.83 -6.44 -38.65
C ARG A 124 32.84 -7.85 -38.01
N LEU A 125 31.67 -8.38 -37.74
CA LEU A 125 31.47 -9.82 -37.73
C LEU A 125 31.84 -10.32 -39.14
N ALA A 126 32.95 -11.03 -39.25
CA ALA A 126 33.26 -11.82 -40.42
C ALA A 126 32.10 -12.82 -40.57
N ALA A 127 31.49 -12.78 -41.75
CA ALA A 127 30.50 -13.77 -42.16
C ALA A 127 31.17 -15.15 -42.11
N GLY A 128 30.83 -15.98 -41.11
CA GLY A 128 31.35 -17.33 -41.16
C GLY A 128 31.21 -18.21 -39.92
N ASP A 129 30.81 -17.69 -38.77
CA ASP A 129 30.53 -18.61 -37.64
C ASP A 129 29.09 -18.44 -37.17
N THR A 130 28.30 -19.35 -37.66
CA THR A 130 26.88 -19.42 -37.47
C THR A 130 26.54 -19.83 -36.05
N ILE A 131 25.78 -18.98 -35.38
CA ILE A 131 24.89 -19.31 -34.25
C ILE A 131 23.95 -20.49 -34.58
N ARG A 132 24.09 -21.12 -35.75
CA ARG A 132 23.29 -22.27 -36.17
C ARG A 132 23.67 -23.59 -35.46
N ASP A 133 24.91 -23.79 -35.07
CA ASP A 133 25.34 -25.05 -34.45
C ASP A 133 24.93 -25.24 -32.99
N TYR A 134 24.58 -24.13 -32.29
CA TYR A 134 24.01 -24.25 -30.91
C TYR A 134 22.52 -24.53 -30.86
N LEU A 135 21.83 -24.51 -32.01
CA LEU A 135 20.37 -24.71 -32.07
C LEU A 135 19.95 -26.07 -32.69
N GLU A 136 20.88 -26.85 -33.24
CA GLU A 136 20.54 -28.11 -33.88
C GLU A 136 20.69 -29.34 -32.99
N ASP A 137 21.30 -29.26 -31.82
CA ASP A 137 21.48 -30.41 -30.92
C ASP A 137 20.48 -30.49 -29.75
N VAL A 138 19.40 -29.70 -29.78
CA VAL A 138 18.29 -29.79 -28.81
C VAL A 138 17.07 -30.37 -29.48
N GLY A 139 17.15 -31.63 -29.83
CA GLY A 139 16.00 -32.44 -30.19
C GLY A 139 15.11 -32.73 -28.97
N LYS A 140 14.21 -31.80 -28.68
CA LYS A 140 12.88 -31.87 -28.03
C LYS A 140 12.47 -30.44 -27.66
N PRO A 141 11.24 -29.98 -27.84
CA PRO A 141 10.83 -28.65 -27.43
C PRO A 141 10.89 -28.56 -25.90
N THR A 142 12.01 -28.10 -25.37
CA THR A 142 12.09 -27.65 -23.98
C THR A 142 11.16 -26.46 -23.89
N ILE A 143 10.12 -26.57 -23.09
CA ILE A 143 9.22 -25.46 -22.77
C ILE A 143 10.12 -24.37 -22.22
N THR A 144 10.44 -23.37 -23.06
CA THR A 144 11.18 -22.17 -22.63
C THR A 144 10.31 -21.48 -21.62
N THR A 145 10.70 -21.51 -20.34
CA THR A 145 9.97 -20.79 -19.31
C THR A 145 9.92 -19.30 -19.70
N LEU A 146 8.86 -18.60 -19.36
CA LEU A 146 8.70 -17.17 -19.64
C LEU A 146 9.91 -16.35 -19.16
N GLU A 147 10.66 -16.86 -18.21
CA GLU A 147 11.87 -16.24 -17.64
C GLU A 147 13.08 -16.28 -18.58
N ASN A 148 13.15 -17.28 -19.44
CA ASN A 148 14.25 -17.44 -20.41
C ASN A 148 13.92 -16.87 -21.80
N LYS A 149 12.67 -16.42 -22.00
CA LYS A 149 12.25 -15.78 -23.25
C LYS A 149 12.80 -14.37 -23.36
N LEU A 150 13.43 -14.04 -24.48
CA LEU A 150 13.85 -12.66 -24.79
C LEU A 150 12.65 -11.87 -25.32
N TYR A 151 12.31 -10.79 -24.63
CA TYR A 151 11.27 -9.85 -25.03
C TYR A 151 11.91 -8.63 -25.72
N VAL A 152 11.50 -8.35 -26.95
CA VAL A 152 11.95 -7.19 -27.71
C VAL A 152 10.96 -6.07 -27.51
N ILE A 153 11.42 -4.94 -26.99
CA ILE A 153 10.60 -3.77 -26.65
C ILE A 153 10.97 -2.59 -27.55
N GLY A 154 9.96 -2.07 -28.24
CA GLY A 154 10.13 -0.91 -29.12
C GLY A 154 10.65 -1.27 -30.53
N ASP A 155 10.91 -0.22 -31.33
CA ASP A 155 11.34 -0.38 -32.72
C ASP A 155 12.87 -0.51 -32.82
N LYS A 156 13.35 -1.56 -33.48
CA LYS A 156 14.76 -1.84 -33.70
C LYS A 156 15.48 -0.74 -34.51
N ALA A 157 14.76 -0.02 -35.38
CA ALA A 157 15.32 1.10 -36.15
C ALA A 157 15.83 2.25 -35.27
N SER A 158 15.31 2.36 -34.05
CA SER A 158 15.71 3.35 -33.04
C SER A 158 16.91 2.93 -32.17
N GLY A 159 17.48 1.73 -32.40
CA GLY A 159 18.43 1.09 -31.49
C GLY A 159 19.81 1.72 -31.34
N ASN A 160 20.23 2.53 -32.32
CA ASN A 160 21.57 3.11 -32.33
C ASN A 160 21.67 4.53 -31.72
N LEU A 161 20.57 5.05 -31.15
CA LEU A 161 20.57 6.36 -30.52
C LEU A 161 20.89 6.24 -29.03
N PRO A 162 21.85 6.98 -28.47
CA PRO A 162 22.06 6.98 -27.02
C PRO A 162 20.85 7.58 -26.31
N GLY A 163 20.54 7.10 -25.10
CA GLY A 163 19.47 7.65 -24.27
C GLY A 163 18.72 6.62 -23.42
N LYS A 164 17.79 7.14 -22.62
CA LYS A 164 16.87 6.33 -21.80
C LYS A 164 15.53 6.22 -22.51
N VAL A 165 14.84 5.11 -22.28
CA VAL A 165 13.52 4.79 -22.80
C VAL A 165 12.62 4.29 -21.69
N ASN A 166 11.31 4.46 -21.84
CA ASN A 166 10.36 4.07 -20.83
C ASN A 166 9.71 2.72 -21.19
N LEU A 167 9.88 1.76 -20.29
CA LEU A 167 9.13 0.52 -20.27
C LEU A 167 7.96 0.69 -19.29
N ALA A 168 6.73 0.52 -19.78
CA ALA A 168 5.53 0.62 -18.97
C ALA A 168 4.64 -0.62 -19.13
N GLY A 169 3.70 -0.84 -18.20
CA GLY A 169 2.76 -1.95 -18.29
C GLY A 169 2.03 -2.19 -16.99
N TYR A 170 1.36 -3.33 -16.92
CA TYR A 170 0.63 -3.77 -15.74
C TYR A 170 1.26 -5.01 -15.13
N THR A 171 1.28 -5.07 -13.81
CA THR A 171 1.49 -6.30 -13.05
C THR A 171 0.14 -6.88 -12.68
N LEU A 172 -0.13 -8.12 -13.09
CA LEU A 172 -1.43 -8.77 -12.96
C LEU A 172 -1.27 -10.13 -12.26
N ASP A 173 -2.30 -10.53 -11.53
CA ASP A 173 -2.40 -11.89 -11.01
C ASP A 173 -2.74 -12.84 -12.17
N ALA A 174 -1.94 -13.87 -12.36
CA ALA A 174 -2.10 -14.84 -13.46
C ALA A 174 -3.38 -15.66 -13.33
N ALA A 175 -3.93 -15.83 -12.13
CA ALA A 175 -5.15 -16.62 -11.91
C ALA A 175 -6.41 -15.78 -12.14
N THR A 176 -6.45 -14.55 -11.63
CA THR A 176 -7.68 -13.72 -11.61
C THR A 176 -7.68 -12.62 -12.66
N GLY A 177 -6.51 -12.22 -13.17
CA GLY A 177 -6.35 -11.04 -14.03
C GLY A 177 -6.45 -9.72 -13.28
N GLU A 178 -6.58 -9.74 -11.94
CA GLU A 178 -6.62 -8.55 -11.12
C GLU A 178 -5.25 -7.85 -11.07
N PRO A 179 -5.21 -6.51 -10.96
CA PRO A 179 -3.96 -5.77 -10.85
C PRO A 179 -3.28 -6.03 -9.51
N ILE A 180 -1.95 -6.21 -9.55
CA ILE A 180 -1.11 -6.36 -8.35
C ILE A 180 -0.51 -5.00 -7.99
N VAL A 181 -0.81 -4.52 -6.79
CA VAL A 181 -0.40 -3.22 -6.29
C VAL A 181 0.93 -3.34 -5.55
N GLY A 182 1.83 -2.35 -5.74
CA GLY A 182 3.10 -2.30 -5.04
C GLY A 182 4.10 -3.38 -5.45
N ALA A 183 3.88 -4.06 -6.58
CA ALA A 183 4.87 -4.97 -7.13
C ALA A 183 6.13 -4.18 -7.49
N SER A 184 7.28 -4.63 -6.98
CA SER A 184 8.58 -4.02 -7.27
C SER A 184 9.07 -4.52 -8.63
N VAL A 185 9.26 -3.60 -9.57
CA VAL A 185 9.81 -3.85 -10.91
C VAL A 185 11.17 -3.16 -10.99
N PHE A 186 12.26 -3.91 -11.08
CA PHE A 186 13.60 -3.33 -11.02
C PHE A 186 14.63 -4.06 -11.87
N VAL A 187 15.69 -3.35 -12.19
CA VAL A 187 16.93 -3.87 -12.77
C VAL A 187 18.09 -3.64 -11.81
N GLU A 188 19.08 -4.52 -11.84
CA GLU A 188 20.24 -4.43 -10.94
C GLU A 188 21.37 -3.58 -11.55
N ASN A 189 21.54 -3.65 -12.87
CA ASN A 189 22.52 -2.88 -13.62
C ASN A 189 21.86 -2.13 -14.78
N PRO A 190 21.81 -0.77 -14.73
CA PRO A 190 22.00 0.09 -13.55
C PRO A 190 20.90 -0.17 -12.51
N ARG A 191 21.16 0.08 -11.23
CA ARG A 191 20.20 -0.17 -10.16
C ARG A 191 19.05 0.85 -10.21
N ILE A 192 17.99 0.49 -10.93
CA ILE A 192 16.78 1.31 -11.13
C ILE A 192 15.57 0.44 -10.80
N GLY A 193 14.60 1.00 -10.08
CA GLY A 193 13.37 0.27 -9.74
C GLY A 193 12.20 1.22 -9.50
N VAL A 194 10.99 0.69 -9.73
CA VAL A 194 9.72 1.36 -9.49
C VAL A 194 8.75 0.37 -8.82
N SER A 195 7.74 0.88 -8.13
CA SER A 195 6.63 0.05 -7.66
C SER A 195 5.40 0.28 -8.52
N SER A 196 4.59 -0.75 -8.74
CA SER A 196 3.32 -0.59 -9.42
C SER A 196 2.34 0.22 -8.56
N ASP A 197 1.52 1.05 -9.22
CA ASP A 197 0.51 1.89 -8.58
C ASP A 197 -0.70 1.05 -8.08
N GLN A 198 -1.69 1.69 -7.48
CA GLN A 198 -2.91 1.05 -6.99
C GLN A 198 -3.72 0.29 -8.07
N TYR A 199 -3.41 0.53 -9.35
CA TYR A 199 -3.99 -0.17 -10.50
C TYR A 199 -3.05 -1.19 -11.13
N GLY A 200 -1.94 -1.51 -10.46
CA GLY A 200 -0.92 -2.42 -10.97
C GLY A 200 -0.07 -1.83 -12.11
N TYR A 201 -0.22 -0.55 -12.45
CA TYR A 201 0.54 0.08 -13.53
C TYR A 201 1.94 0.47 -13.05
N TYR A 202 2.96 0.20 -13.87
CA TYR A 202 4.33 0.62 -13.64
C TYR A 202 4.89 1.35 -14.87
N SER A 203 5.83 2.26 -14.65
CA SER A 203 6.63 2.89 -15.70
C SER A 203 8.06 3.07 -15.19
N ILE A 204 9.01 2.41 -15.85
CA ILE A 204 10.43 2.41 -15.50
C ILE A 204 11.24 2.96 -16.67
N SER A 205 12.14 3.92 -16.38
CA SER A 205 13.02 4.50 -17.38
C SER A 205 14.37 3.78 -17.36
N LEU A 206 14.71 3.10 -18.44
CA LEU A 206 15.91 2.28 -18.59
C LEU A 206 16.82 2.83 -19.69
N PRO A 207 18.15 2.65 -19.60
CA PRO A 207 19.02 2.79 -20.76
C PRO A 207 18.59 1.84 -21.88
N ARG A 208 18.85 2.19 -23.12
CA ARG A 208 18.66 1.25 -24.23
C ARG A 208 19.60 0.06 -24.09
N GLY A 209 19.17 -1.11 -24.58
CA GLY A 209 19.97 -2.32 -24.52
C GLY A 209 19.30 -3.48 -23.80
N ARG A 210 20.10 -4.45 -23.42
CA ARG A 210 19.64 -5.66 -22.73
C ARG A 210 19.56 -5.43 -21.23
N HIS A 211 18.46 -5.88 -20.62
CA HIS A 211 18.25 -5.83 -19.18
C HIS A 211 17.56 -7.12 -18.68
N ILE A 212 17.83 -7.46 -17.45
CA ILE A 212 17.05 -8.42 -16.69
C ILE A 212 16.15 -7.62 -15.76
N VAL A 213 14.86 -7.62 -16.03
CA VAL A 213 13.85 -6.99 -15.17
C VAL A 213 13.41 -8.03 -14.16
N ASN A 214 13.62 -7.76 -12.90
CA ASN A 214 13.16 -8.57 -11.77
C ASN A 214 11.84 -8.00 -11.27
N ILE A 215 10.91 -8.88 -10.93
CA ILE A 215 9.58 -8.52 -10.45
C ILE A 215 9.29 -9.30 -9.18
N GLN A 216 8.96 -8.58 -8.11
CA GLN A 216 8.68 -9.13 -6.79
C GLN A 216 7.42 -8.52 -6.19
N SER A 217 6.60 -9.33 -5.56
CA SER A 217 5.42 -8.88 -4.81
C SER A 217 5.12 -9.85 -3.67
N ILE A 218 4.58 -9.32 -2.57
CA ILE A 218 4.23 -10.11 -1.39
C ILE A 218 3.17 -11.16 -1.76
N GLY A 219 3.40 -12.41 -1.38
CA GLY A 219 2.49 -13.52 -1.66
C GLY A 219 2.48 -14.00 -3.12
N MET A 220 3.35 -13.45 -3.97
CA MET A 220 3.55 -13.89 -5.35
C MET A 220 4.93 -14.52 -5.52
N ARG A 221 5.05 -15.39 -6.52
CA ARG A 221 6.32 -15.97 -6.90
C ARG A 221 7.16 -14.91 -7.61
N ASP A 222 8.37 -14.70 -7.14
CA ASP A 222 9.36 -13.84 -7.79
C ASP A 222 9.59 -14.33 -9.23
N THR A 223 9.66 -13.39 -10.16
CA THR A 223 9.90 -13.71 -11.57
C THR A 223 10.82 -12.67 -12.21
N ARG A 224 11.42 -13.05 -13.33
CA ARG A 224 12.27 -12.17 -14.11
C ARG A 224 11.93 -12.22 -15.59
N ARG A 225 12.27 -11.16 -16.32
CA ARG A 225 12.12 -11.09 -17.77
C ARG A 225 13.42 -10.61 -18.39
N LEU A 226 13.91 -11.35 -19.35
CA LEU A 226 15.03 -10.93 -20.17
C LEU A 226 14.48 -10.05 -21.30
N ILE A 227 14.89 -8.78 -21.33
CA ILE A 227 14.39 -7.81 -22.32
C ILE A 227 15.52 -7.18 -23.09
N ILE A 228 15.24 -6.76 -24.30
CA ILE A 228 16.04 -5.80 -25.06
C ILE A 228 15.17 -4.61 -25.43
N VAL A 229 15.59 -3.42 -25.01
CA VAL A 229 14.79 -2.19 -25.13
C VAL A 229 15.44 -1.27 -26.16
N TYR A 230 14.73 -1.01 -27.27
CA TYR A 230 15.17 -0.12 -28.34
C TYR A 230 14.51 1.26 -28.30
N SER A 231 13.23 1.33 -27.96
CA SER A 231 12.46 2.55 -27.80
C SER A 231 11.39 2.35 -26.71
N ASP A 232 10.64 3.42 -26.41
CA ASP A 232 9.51 3.34 -25.47
C ASP A 232 8.56 2.20 -25.86
N GLY A 233 8.14 1.41 -24.89
CA GLY A 233 7.26 0.26 -25.14
C GLY A 233 6.52 -0.21 -23.91
N LYS A 234 5.72 -1.26 -24.11
CA LYS A 234 4.85 -1.82 -23.08
C LYS A 234 5.09 -3.30 -22.86
N MET A 235 5.05 -3.73 -21.61
CA MET A 235 5.10 -5.14 -21.23
C MET A 235 4.21 -5.36 -19.99
N ASN A 236 3.15 -6.16 -20.15
CA ASN A 236 2.39 -6.62 -18.99
C ASN A 236 3.05 -7.88 -18.42
N ILE A 237 3.01 -7.99 -17.11
CA ILE A 237 3.67 -9.06 -16.36
C ILE A 237 2.64 -9.76 -15.50
N GLU A 238 2.44 -11.05 -15.76
CA GLU A 238 1.60 -11.89 -14.93
C GLU A 238 2.44 -12.58 -13.85
N LEU A 239 1.98 -12.52 -12.60
CA LEU A 239 2.59 -13.16 -11.44
C LEU A 239 1.70 -14.28 -10.94
N HIS A 240 2.31 -15.39 -10.59
CA HIS A 240 1.63 -16.54 -9.98
C HIS A 240 1.68 -16.44 -8.46
N THR A 241 0.60 -16.84 -7.80
CA THR A 241 0.57 -16.91 -6.33
C THR A 241 1.60 -17.91 -5.83
N GLN A 242 2.38 -17.54 -4.82
CA GLN A 242 3.30 -18.45 -4.16
C GLN A 242 2.59 -19.11 -2.97
N VAL A 243 2.52 -20.44 -2.99
CA VAL A 243 2.13 -21.19 -1.79
C VAL A 243 3.29 -21.12 -0.81
N MET A 244 3.13 -20.36 0.27
CA MET A 244 4.15 -20.23 1.30
C MET A 244 4.26 -21.54 2.09
N THR A 245 5.35 -22.26 1.91
CA THR A 245 5.79 -23.23 2.91
C THR A 245 6.40 -22.46 4.09
N LEU A 246 6.03 -22.81 5.32
CA LEU A 246 6.30 -22.12 6.60
C LEU A 246 7.79 -21.82 6.93
N LYS A 247 8.73 -22.02 6.02
CA LYS A 247 10.19 -21.92 6.27
C LYS A 247 10.90 -20.68 5.70
N LYS A 248 10.21 -19.75 5.03
CA LYS A 248 10.87 -18.55 4.52
C LYS A 248 10.03 -17.30 4.82
N VAL A 249 10.34 -16.66 5.92
CA VAL A 249 9.80 -15.34 6.25
C VAL A 249 10.29 -14.36 5.20
N THR A 250 9.41 -13.87 4.37
CA THR A 250 9.71 -12.89 3.32
C THR A 250 9.83 -11.48 3.94
N VAL A 251 10.83 -11.30 4.80
CA VAL A 251 11.16 -9.99 5.41
C VAL A 251 11.79 -9.04 4.39
N SER A 252 12.19 -9.52 3.19
CA SER A 252 13.04 -8.75 2.28
C SER A 252 12.32 -7.64 1.51
N ALA A 253 11.08 -7.84 1.05
CA ALA A 253 10.41 -6.85 0.21
C ALA A 253 9.89 -5.64 1.01
N GLU A 254 9.29 -5.85 2.18
CA GLU A 254 8.87 -4.75 3.07
C GLU A 254 10.07 -3.97 3.61
N LYS A 255 11.14 -4.66 3.98
CA LYS A 255 12.38 -4.03 4.44
C LYS A 255 13.00 -3.16 3.35
N LEU A 256 13.01 -3.64 2.10
CA LEU A 256 13.51 -2.88 0.96
C LEU A 256 12.62 -1.67 0.65
N ASN A 257 11.30 -1.80 0.72
CA ASN A 257 10.36 -0.69 0.54
C ASN A 257 10.51 0.36 1.65
N ASN A 258 10.67 -0.05 2.89
CA ASN A 258 10.91 0.87 4.01
C ASN A 258 12.24 1.62 3.87
N ILE A 259 13.30 1.00 3.36
CA ILE A 259 14.59 1.65 3.17
C ILE A 259 14.58 2.54 1.92
N LYS A 260 13.95 2.09 0.84
CA LYS A 260 13.98 2.77 -0.47
C LYS A 260 12.87 3.81 -0.66
N GLY A 261 11.74 3.72 0.04
CA GLY A 261 10.66 4.72 -0.03
C GLY A 261 11.06 6.03 0.63
N THR A 262 10.81 7.18 -0.01
CA THR A 262 11.09 8.52 0.55
C THR A 262 10.09 8.88 1.64
N ALA A 263 8.84 8.48 1.45
CA ALA A 263 7.77 8.76 2.40
C ALA A 263 8.00 8.06 3.75
N MET A 264 7.86 8.82 4.83
CA MET A 264 7.98 8.32 6.19
C MET A 264 6.59 8.11 6.80
N GLY A 265 6.45 7.04 7.64
CA GLY A 265 5.20 6.75 8.32
C GLY A 265 4.08 6.27 7.39
N VAL A 266 4.41 5.82 6.19
CA VAL A 266 3.49 5.14 5.28
C VAL A 266 3.57 3.64 5.54
N GLN A 267 2.43 3.03 5.79
CA GLN A 267 2.31 1.58 5.95
C GLN A 267 1.27 1.05 4.98
N LYS A 268 1.68 0.07 4.22
CA LYS A 268 0.83 -0.66 3.30
C LYS A 268 0.66 -2.09 3.80
N ILE A 269 -0.58 -2.52 3.93
CA ILE A 269 -0.95 -3.83 4.43
C ILE A 269 -1.82 -4.52 3.37
N ASP A 270 -1.36 -5.65 2.89
CA ASP A 270 -2.12 -6.50 1.98
C ASP A 270 -3.21 -7.26 2.76
N ILE A 271 -4.35 -7.50 2.12
CA ILE A 271 -5.47 -8.21 2.74
C ILE A 271 -5.09 -9.63 3.20
N LYS A 272 -4.13 -10.29 2.54
CA LYS A 272 -3.63 -11.61 2.96
C LYS A 272 -3.00 -11.54 4.35
N THR A 273 -2.26 -10.47 4.65
CA THR A 273 -1.70 -10.22 5.98
C THR A 273 -2.80 -9.96 7.00
N ILE A 274 -3.81 -9.16 6.64
CA ILE A 274 -4.96 -8.87 7.52
C ILE A 274 -5.69 -10.16 7.90
N LYS A 275 -5.90 -11.06 6.94
CA LYS A 275 -6.58 -12.36 7.16
C LYS A 275 -5.77 -13.35 8.01
N GLN A 276 -4.47 -13.14 8.19
CA GLN A 276 -3.60 -13.99 9.03
C GLN A 276 -3.57 -13.56 10.51
N VAL A 277 -4.02 -12.36 10.82
CA VAL A 277 -4.06 -11.87 12.20
C VAL A 277 -5.17 -12.61 12.96
N PRO A 278 -4.92 -13.07 14.20
CA PRO A 278 -5.93 -13.70 15.03
C PRO A 278 -7.16 -12.81 15.19
N VAL A 279 -8.33 -13.38 15.00
CA VAL A 279 -9.59 -12.65 14.93
C VAL A 279 -10.46 -12.91 16.16
N VAL A 280 -11.22 -11.90 16.57
CA VAL A 280 -12.28 -12.02 17.55
C VAL A 280 -13.59 -12.24 16.78
N PHE A 281 -14.45 -13.10 17.28
CA PHE A 281 -15.73 -13.47 16.67
C PHE A 281 -15.64 -14.13 15.27
N GLY A 282 -14.44 -14.60 14.88
CA GLY A 282 -14.24 -15.38 13.64
C GLY A 282 -14.20 -14.58 12.34
N GLU A 283 -14.07 -13.25 12.41
CA GLU A 283 -13.98 -12.38 11.23
C GLU A 283 -12.72 -11.53 11.27
N ALA A 284 -11.96 -11.52 10.16
CA ALA A 284 -10.82 -10.62 9.99
C ALA A 284 -11.30 -9.15 9.95
N ASP A 285 -10.62 -8.29 10.68
CA ASP A 285 -11.02 -6.89 10.83
C ASP A 285 -9.89 -5.94 10.38
N VAL A 286 -10.19 -5.11 9.39
CA VAL A 286 -9.24 -4.18 8.79
C VAL A 286 -8.78 -3.13 9.81
N LEU A 287 -9.70 -2.51 10.54
CA LEU A 287 -9.35 -1.43 11.48
C LEU A 287 -8.61 -1.97 12.70
N ARG A 288 -8.92 -3.17 13.13
CA ARG A 288 -8.22 -3.83 14.24
C ARG A 288 -6.75 -4.09 13.89
N VAL A 289 -6.47 -4.54 12.66
CA VAL A 289 -5.07 -4.70 12.22
C VAL A 289 -4.38 -3.34 12.10
N VAL A 290 -5.05 -2.33 11.58
CA VAL A 290 -4.54 -0.96 11.53
C VAL A 290 -4.25 -0.40 12.94
N SER A 291 -5.09 -0.69 13.93
CA SER A 291 -4.87 -0.25 15.32
C SER A 291 -3.66 -0.89 16.02
N MET A 292 -3.17 -2.04 15.51
CA MET A 292 -1.95 -2.66 16.02
C MET A 292 -0.66 -1.98 15.49
N LEU A 293 -0.79 -1.07 14.54
CA LEU A 293 0.38 -0.39 13.96
C LEU A 293 0.96 0.65 14.93
N PRO A 294 2.29 0.81 14.99
CA PRO A 294 2.91 1.79 15.86
C PRO A 294 2.36 3.20 15.65
N GLY A 295 1.97 3.86 16.74
CA GLY A 295 1.41 5.22 16.73
C GLY A 295 -0.06 5.30 16.29
N VAL A 296 -0.77 4.19 16.26
CA VAL A 296 -2.23 4.11 16.10
C VAL A 296 -2.83 3.55 17.38
N GLN A 297 -3.90 4.16 17.84
CA GLN A 297 -4.61 3.76 19.05
C GLN A 297 -6.12 3.86 18.83
N THR A 298 -6.87 3.11 19.60
CA THR A 298 -8.32 3.26 19.77
C THR A 298 -8.60 3.70 21.20
N VAL A 299 -9.60 4.53 21.41
CA VAL A 299 -9.99 4.96 22.74
C VAL A 299 -11.13 4.08 23.22
N GLY A 300 -10.80 3.07 24.05
CA GLY A 300 -11.77 2.09 24.56
C GLY A 300 -12.12 0.98 23.55
N GLU A 301 -12.83 -0.04 24.05
CA GLU A 301 -13.21 -1.23 23.27
C GLU A 301 -14.40 -0.98 22.33
N SER A 302 -15.16 0.09 22.60
CA SER A 302 -16.36 0.47 21.84
C SER A 302 -16.19 1.76 21.05
N SER A 303 -14.97 2.12 20.66
CA SER A 303 -14.69 3.32 19.86
C SER A 303 -14.75 3.00 18.38
N THR A 304 -15.48 3.80 17.62
CA THR A 304 -15.61 3.67 16.16
C THR A 304 -14.45 4.27 15.39
N GLY A 305 -13.48 4.90 16.07
CA GLY A 305 -12.44 5.68 15.43
C GLY A 305 -11.02 5.31 15.81
N LEU A 306 -10.09 5.83 15.03
CA LEU A 306 -8.65 5.69 15.22
C LEU A 306 -8.05 7.03 15.69
N ASN A 307 -7.14 6.97 16.65
CA ASN A 307 -6.30 8.09 17.06
C ASN A 307 -4.89 7.84 16.55
N VAL A 308 -4.44 8.64 15.61
CA VAL A 308 -3.13 8.46 14.98
C VAL A 308 -2.19 9.55 15.47
N ARG A 309 -1.08 9.16 16.11
CA ARG A 309 -0.05 10.06 16.64
C ARG A 309 -0.59 11.17 17.55
N GLY A 310 -1.60 10.85 18.35
CA GLY A 310 -2.23 11.80 19.28
C GLY A 310 -3.27 12.71 18.63
N GLY A 311 -3.54 12.58 17.34
CA GLY A 311 -4.65 13.28 16.70
C GLY A 311 -6.00 12.70 17.10
N SER A 312 -7.05 13.53 17.10
CA SER A 312 -8.41 13.08 17.35
C SER A 312 -8.97 12.27 16.16
N THR A 313 -10.02 11.55 16.41
CA THR A 313 -10.61 10.63 15.42
C THR A 313 -11.07 11.36 14.16
N ASP A 314 -11.66 12.55 14.29
CA ASP A 314 -12.12 13.38 13.17
C ASP A 314 -10.98 13.97 12.32
N GLN A 315 -9.75 13.91 12.83
CA GLN A 315 -8.56 14.36 12.12
C GLN A 315 -7.96 13.30 11.17
N ASN A 316 -8.61 12.15 11.04
CA ASN A 316 -8.23 11.11 10.08
C ASN A 316 -9.17 11.11 8.88
N LEU A 317 -8.62 11.04 7.68
CA LEU A 317 -9.38 10.83 6.45
C LEU A 317 -9.46 9.33 6.18
N VAL A 318 -10.65 8.76 6.25
CA VAL A 318 -10.87 7.35 5.91
C VAL A 318 -11.54 7.29 4.54
N LEU A 319 -10.89 6.62 3.60
CA LEU A 319 -11.36 6.45 2.23
C LEU A 319 -11.56 4.96 1.93
N PHE A 320 -12.64 4.64 1.21
CA PHE A 320 -12.84 3.35 0.59
C PHE A 320 -13.10 3.56 -0.91
N ASN A 321 -12.17 3.14 -1.76
CA ASN A 321 -12.21 3.39 -3.21
C ASN A 321 -12.44 4.87 -3.58
N ASP A 322 -11.80 5.81 -2.90
CA ASP A 322 -11.97 7.27 -2.97
C ASP A 322 -13.22 7.84 -2.28
N ALA A 323 -14.20 7.03 -1.91
CA ALA A 323 -15.36 7.50 -1.14
C ALA A 323 -14.99 7.79 0.32
N THR A 324 -15.48 8.89 0.87
CA THR A 324 -15.24 9.23 2.28
C THR A 324 -16.19 8.45 3.18
N ILE A 325 -15.62 7.72 4.14
CA ILE A 325 -16.37 6.97 5.16
C ILE A 325 -16.31 7.73 6.48
N TYR A 326 -17.45 8.34 6.86
CA TYR A 326 -17.54 9.15 8.08
C TYR A 326 -17.62 8.32 9.36
N ASN A 327 -18.30 7.19 9.29
CA ASN A 327 -18.27 6.18 10.35
C ASN A 327 -17.73 4.87 9.77
N SER A 328 -16.57 4.47 10.26
CA SER A 328 -15.81 3.34 9.72
C SER A 328 -16.05 2.02 10.47
N ALA A 329 -17.05 1.97 11.36
CA ALA A 329 -17.31 0.78 12.18
C ALA A 329 -18.81 0.47 12.30
N HIS A 330 -19.11 -0.81 12.49
CA HIS A 330 -20.41 -1.35 12.82
C HIS A 330 -20.49 -1.66 14.31
N PHE A 331 -21.72 -1.69 14.82
CA PHE A 331 -22.02 -2.14 16.17
C PHE A 331 -21.13 -1.44 17.21
N PHE A 332 -21.10 -0.09 17.18
CA PHE A 332 -20.33 0.74 18.11
C PHE A 332 -18.84 0.40 18.20
N GLY A 333 -18.21 -0.05 17.10
CA GLY A 333 -16.78 -0.33 17.03
C GLY A 333 -16.38 -1.80 17.16
N PHE A 334 -17.31 -2.72 17.32
CA PHE A 334 -17.00 -4.15 17.40
C PHE A 334 -16.55 -4.74 16.07
N PHE A 335 -17.02 -4.22 14.93
CA PHE A 335 -16.65 -4.66 13.61
C PHE A 335 -16.29 -3.45 12.73
N SER A 336 -15.30 -3.58 11.86
CA SER A 336 -15.03 -2.53 10.86
C SER A 336 -16.10 -2.53 9.76
N ALA A 337 -16.35 -1.36 9.18
CA ALA A 337 -17.24 -1.17 8.03
C ALA A 337 -16.69 -1.80 6.73
N PHE A 338 -15.52 -2.41 6.76
CA PHE A 338 -14.81 -2.91 5.59
C PHE A 338 -14.84 -4.44 5.54
N ASN A 339 -15.61 -4.98 4.59
CA ASN A 339 -15.66 -6.42 4.35
C ASN A 339 -14.29 -6.89 3.81
N PRO A 340 -13.55 -7.76 4.52
CA PRO A 340 -12.21 -8.18 4.13
C PRO A 340 -12.17 -9.00 2.83
N GLU A 341 -13.30 -9.50 2.34
CA GLU A 341 -13.34 -10.24 1.08
C GLU A 341 -13.33 -9.33 -0.16
N VAL A 342 -13.79 -8.09 -0.02
CA VAL A 342 -13.80 -7.11 -1.10
C VAL A 342 -12.65 -6.11 -1.03
N VAL A 343 -11.90 -6.09 0.08
CA VAL A 343 -10.70 -5.27 0.25
C VAL A 343 -9.49 -5.94 -0.41
N LYS A 344 -8.63 -5.16 -1.02
CA LYS A 344 -7.37 -5.56 -1.66
C LYS A 344 -6.16 -5.23 -0.81
N ASP A 345 -6.03 -3.97 -0.46
CA ASP A 345 -4.96 -3.45 0.39
C ASP A 345 -5.41 -2.20 1.16
N VAL A 346 -4.61 -1.85 2.15
CA VAL A 346 -4.82 -0.69 3.02
C VAL A 346 -3.52 0.10 3.08
N GLU A 347 -3.60 1.40 2.82
CA GLU A 347 -2.48 2.33 2.95
C GLU A 347 -2.76 3.35 4.06
N LEU A 348 -1.93 3.38 5.08
CA LEU A 348 -2.01 4.35 6.17
C LEU A 348 -0.85 5.35 6.05
N PHE A 349 -1.20 6.63 5.85
CA PHE A 349 -0.26 7.75 5.83
C PHE A 349 -0.33 8.48 7.17
N LYS A 350 0.73 8.37 7.98
CA LYS A 350 0.82 8.96 9.33
C LYS A 350 1.64 10.27 9.40
N SER A 351 2.48 10.54 8.40
CA SER A 351 3.34 11.73 8.36
C SER A 351 3.57 12.28 6.96
N SER A 352 4.20 11.55 6.07
CA SER A 352 4.44 11.99 4.69
C SER A 352 3.17 11.82 3.86
N MET A 353 2.23 12.74 4.04
CA MET A 353 0.95 12.73 3.34
C MET A 353 1.14 13.26 1.91
N PRO A 354 0.81 12.50 0.85
CA PRO A 354 0.84 13.00 -0.53
C PRO A 354 -0.01 14.26 -0.73
N ALA A 355 0.40 15.16 -1.63
CA ALA A 355 -0.28 16.44 -1.87
C ALA A 355 -1.72 16.27 -2.40
N ARG A 356 -2.04 15.12 -3.00
CA ARG A 356 -3.42 14.78 -3.42
C ARG A 356 -4.41 14.67 -2.26
N TYR A 357 -3.94 14.40 -1.06
CA TYR A 357 -4.78 14.32 0.13
C TYR A 357 -4.75 15.63 0.94
N GLY A 358 -5.88 15.98 1.54
CA GLY A 358 -6.01 17.13 2.41
C GLY A 358 -7.34 17.10 3.18
N GLY A 359 -7.65 18.19 3.90
CA GLY A 359 -8.90 18.32 4.66
C GLY A 359 -8.92 17.59 6.00
N ARG A 360 -7.80 16.96 6.40
CA ARG A 360 -7.60 16.34 7.72
C ARG A 360 -6.18 16.58 8.22
N LEU A 361 -5.99 16.57 9.55
CA LEU A 361 -4.73 16.98 10.18
C LEU A 361 -3.79 15.83 10.51
N SER A 362 -4.32 14.65 10.89
CA SER A 362 -3.54 13.58 11.51
C SER A 362 -3.08 12.52 10.50
N SER A 363 -4.01 11.86 9.82
CA SER A 363 -3.67 10.76 8.92
C SER A 363 -4.64 10.60 7.76
N VAL A 364 -4.23 9.77 6.79
CA VAL A 364 -5.11 9.25 5.74
C VAL A 364 -5.05 7.74 5.78
N LEU A 365 -6.19 7.10 5.89
CA LEU A 365 -6.39 5.67 5.73
C LEU A 365 -7.09 5.45 4.40
N ASP A 366 -6.35 4.98 3.41
CA ASP A 366 -6.86 4.69 2.07
C ASP A 366 -7.02 3.18 1.89
N ILE A 367 -8.26 2.74 1.72
CA ILE A 367 -8.64 1.33 1.60
C ILE A 367 -9.06 1.08 0.17
N ASN A 368 -8.31 0.23 -0.50
CA ASN A 368 -8.56 -0.13 -1.89
C ASN A 368 -9.34 -1.43 -1.98
N GLY A 369 -10.40 -1.42 -2.77
CA GLY A 369 -11.20 -2.59 -3.08
C GLY A 369 -10.61 -3.43 -4.21
N ARG A 370 -11.03 -4.69 -4.29
CA ARG A 370 -10.72 -5.62 -5.37
C ARG A 370 -11.53 -5.28 -6.63
N ASP A 371 -10.96 -5.62 -7.79
CA ASP A 371 -11.63 -5.43 -9.09
C ASP A 371 -12.60 -6.57 -9.43
N GLY A 372 -12.46 -7.73 -8.78
CA GLY A 372 -13.14 -8.97 -9.08
C GLY A 372 -12.45 -9.81 -10.17
N ASN A 373 -12.68 -11.12 -10.14
CA ASN A 373 -12.04 -12.07 -11.04
C ASN A 373 -12.50 -11.83 -12.49
N LYS A 374 -11.55 -11.58 -13.40
CA LYS A 374 -11.81 -11.32 -14.84
C LYS A 374 -11.86 -12.58 -15.67
N ARG A 375 -11.50 -13.75 -15.11
CA ARG A 375 -11.31 -15.00 -15.86
C ARG A 375 -12.37 -16.04 -15.54
N ASP A 376 -12.66 -16.22 -14.25
CA ASP A 376 -13.54 -17.27 -13.76
C ASP A 376 -14.49 -16.76 -12.69
N PHE A 377 -15.67 -17.40 -12.59
CA PHE A 377 -16.58 -17.16 -11.48
C PHE A 377 -16.01 -17.77 -10.20
N ALA A 378 -16.03 -17.01 -9.14
CA ALA A 378 -15.59 -17.43 -7.82
C ALA A 378 -16.51 -16.84 -6.75
N GLY A 379 -16.46 -17.40 -5.57
CA GLY A 379 -17.22 -16.87 -4.45
C GLY A 379 -16.75 -17.48 -3.13
N SER A 380 -17.12 -16.82 -2.05
CA SER A 380 -16.91 -17.31 -0.69
C SER A 380 -18.15 -17.06 0.15
N ALA A 381 -18.48 -18.01 0.98
CA ALA A 381 -19.51 -17.87 2.00
C ALA A 381 -18.92 -18.22 3.37
N GLY A 382 -19.30 -17.49 4.40
CA GLY A 382 -18.88 -17.76 5.77
C GLY A 382 -20.02 -17.53 6.73
N ILE A 383 -20.13 -18.43 7.70
CA ILE A 383 -21.07 -18.34 8.81
C ILE A 383 -20.21 -18.35 10.07
N GLY A 384 -20.21 -17.25 10.81
CA GLY A 384 -19.54 -17.10 12.09
C GLY A 384 -20.53 -17.18 13.26
N LEU A 385 -20.04 -16.91 14.45
CA LEU A 385 -20.88 -16.92 15.67
C LEU A 385 -21.91 -15.78 15.66
N LEU A 386 -21.50 -14.60 15.18
CA LEU A 386 -22.33 -13.37 15.20
C LEU A 386 -22.65 -12.83 13.80
N THR A 387 -21.85 -13.17 12.80
CA THR A 387 -21.96 -12.60 11.45
C THR A 387 -21.99 -13.69 10.40
N SER A 388 -22.66 -13.42 9.31
CA SER A 388 -22.51 -14.18 8.07
C SER A 388 -22.12 -13.27 6.92
N ARG A 389 -21.40 -13.84 5.94
CA ARG A 389 -20.95 -13.14 4.74
C ARG A 389 -21.11 -14.01 3.51
N LEU A 390 -21.38 -13.34 2.41
CA LEU A 390 -21.44 -13.94 1.09
C LEU A 390 -20.76 -13.01 0.10
N ASN A 391 -19.83 -13.55 -0.69
CA ASN A 391 -19.16 -12.80 -1.74
C ASN A 391 -19.22 -13.62 -3.03
N ILE A 392 -19.53 -12.96 -4.12
CA ILE A 392 -19.53 -13.53 -5.46
C ILE A 392 -18.80 -12.60 -6.40
N GLU A 393 -18.00 -13.16 -7.28
CA GLU A 393 -17.22 -12.41 -8.27
C GLU A 393 -17.10 -13.20 -9.57
N GLY A 394 -16.85 -12.50 -10.66
CA GLY A 394 -16.63 -13.16 -11.93
C GLY A 394 -16.63 -12.22 -13.10
N PRO A 395 -16.35 -12.75 -14.31
CA PRO A 395 -16.38 -11.98 -15.53
C PRO A 395 -17.82 -11.74 -16.01
N ILE A 396 -18.15 -10.47 -16.29
CA ILE A 396 -19.30 -10.13 -17.15
C ILE A 396 -18.89 -10.29 -18.61
N VAL A 397 -17.67 -9.84 -18.93
CA VAL A 397 -17.00 -10.08 -20.20
C VAL A 397 -15.58 -10.54 -19.90
N LYS A 398 -15.24 -11.78 -20.31
CA LYS A 398 -13.96 -12.40 -20.01
C LYS A 398 -12.78 -11.48 -20.38
N ASP A 399 -11.80 -11.37 -19.47
CA ASP A 399 -10.60 -10.54 -19.54
C ASP A 399 -10.84 -9.02 -19.69
N LYS A 400 -12.11 -8.55 -19.72
CA LYS A 400 -12.44 -7.13 -19.89
C LYS A 400 -13.27 -6.54 -18.76
N THR A 401 -14.36 -7.23 -18.39
CA THR A 401 -15.31 -6.71 -17.41
C THR A 401 -15.53 -7.71 -16.31
N SER A 402 -15.25 -7.33 -15.09
CA SER A 402 -15.54 -8.13 -13.90
C SER A 402 -16.43 -7.41 -12.93
N PHE A 403 -17.05 -8.17 -12.06
CA PHE A 403 -17.73 -7.66 -10.89
C PHE A 403 -17.30 -8.42 -9.64
N ILE A 404 -17.41 -7.75 -8.49
CA ILE A 404 -17.39 -8.35 -7.16
C ILE A 404 -18.53 -7.76 -6.36
N LEU A 405 -19.35 -8.62 -5.79
CA LEU A 405 -20.45 -8.27 -4.89
C LEU A 405 -20.21 -8.97 -3.57
N GLY A 406 -20.06 -8.20 -2.50
CA GLY A 406 -19.91 -8.69 -1.14
C GLY A 406 -21.02 -8.20 -0.24
N GLY A 407 -21.55 -9.07 0.61
CA GLY A 407 -22.52 -8.72 1.62
C GLY A 407 -22.18 -9.36 2.96
N ARG A 408 -22.43 -8.62 4.04
CA ARG A 408 -22.36 -9.12 5.42
C ARG A 408 -23.61 -8.74 6.18
N THR A 409 -23.96 -9.55 7.16
CA THR A 409 -25.00 -9.23 8.12
C THR A 409 -24.70 -9.88 9.46
N THR A 410 -25.18 -9.27 10.54
CA THR A 410 -25.16 -9.88 11.88
C THR A 410 -26.52 -10.43 12.27
N TYR A 411 -26.53 -11.43 13.13
CA TYR A 411 -27.70 -12.05 13.76
C TYR A 411 -27.46 -12.25 15.26
N ALA A 412 -26.92 -11.21 15.92
CA ALA A 412 -26.54 -11.26 17.33
C ALA A 412 -27.70 -11.26 18.30
N ASP A 413 -28.95 -11.13 17.85
CA ASP A 413 -30.15 -11.03 18.70
C ASP A 413 -30.30 -12.24 19.67
N TRP A 414 -29.91 -13.45 19.23
CA TRP A 414 -29.96 -14.65 20.08
C TRP A 414 -29.05 -14.52 21.33
N LEU A 415 -27.87 -13.86 21.18
CA LEU A 415 -26.97 -13.64 22.31
C LEU A 415 -27.54 -12.63 23.29
N LEU A 416 -28.28 -11.63 22.80
CA LEU A 416 -28.91 -10.62 23.64
C LEU A 416 -30.08 -11.21 24.46
N GLN A 417 -30.72 -12.28 23.99
CA GLN A 417 -31.78 -12.96 24.71
C GLN A 417 -31.28 -13.73 25.95
N ASP A 418 -30.00 -14.11 25.98
CA ASP A 418 -29.36 -14.77 27.13
C ASP A 418 -28.83 -13.77 28.19
N LEU A 419 -28.94 -12.46 27.92
CA LEU A 419 -28.62 -11.42 28.88
C LEU A 419 -29.64 -11.38 30.05
N PRO A 420 -29.32 -10.72 31.20
CA PRO A 420 -30.25 -10.50 32.27
C PRO A 420 -31.61 -9.98 31.78
N ALA A 421 -32.69 -10.32 32.51
CA ALA A 421 -34.06 -10.06 32.09
C ALA A 421 -34.37 -8.63 31.64
N GLN A 422 -33.62 -7.65 32.19
CA GLN A 422 -33.73 -6.22 31.83
C GLN A 422 -33.25 -5.91 30.43
N TYR A 423 -32.50 -6.79 29.76
CA TYR A 423 -31.95 -6.56 28.42
C TYR A 423 -32.51 -7.55 27.37
N LYS A 424 -33.41 -8.45 27.74
CA LYS A 424 -33.92 -9.50 26.85
C LYS A 424 -34.64 -8.99 25.60
N ASN A 425 -35.18 -7.79 25.65
CA ASN A 425 -35.87 -7.16 24.53
C ASN A 425 -34.95 -6.30 23.65
N SER A 426 -33.64 -6.34 23.90
CA SER A 426 -32.67 -5.65 23.11
C SER A 426 -32.48 -6.31 21.76
N ARG A 427 -32.20 -5.50 20.74
CA ARG A 427 -31.91 -5.96 19.39
C ARG A 427 -30.65 -5.26 18.88
N ALA A 428 -29.84 -5.97 18.10
CA ALA A 428 -28.63 -5.44 17.51
C ALA A 428 -28.36 -6.12 16.17
N SER A 429 -28.36 -5.37 15.11
CA SER A 429 -28.10 -5.87 13.77
C SER A 429 -27.38 -4.84 12.92
N PHE A 430 -26.54 -5.32 12.01
CA PHE A 430 -26.06 -4.53 10.89
C PHE A 430 -26.06 -5.34 9.60
N TYR A 431 -26.05 -4.65 8.50
CA TYR A 431 -25.68 -5.22 7.22
C TYR A 431 -24.81 -4.24 6.43
N ASP A 432 -23.96 -4.79 5.57
CA ASP A 432 -23.28 -4.01 4.52
C ASP A 432 -23.31 -4.76 3.19
N VAL A 433 -23.32 -3.97 2.13
CA VAL A 433 -23.25 -4.45 0.76
C VAL A 433 -22.23 -3.62 -0.01
N ASN A 434 -21.32 -4.30 -0.68
CA ASN A 434 -20.28 -3.72 -1.51
C ASN A 434 -20.42 -4.23 -2.95
N LEU A 435 -20.37 -3.35 -3.91
CA LEU A 435 -20.34 -3.69 -5.33
C LEU A 435 -19.18 -2.95 -6.00
N THR A 436 -18.36 -3.70 -6.74
CA THR A 436 -17.39 -3.10 -7.66
C THR A 436 -17.57 -3.74 -9.04
N ILE A 437 -17.64 -2.90 -10.07
CA ILE A 437 -17.63 -3.30 -11.47
C ILE A 437 -16.42 -2.63 -12.11
N SER A 438 -15.51 -3.42 -12.67
CA SER A 438 -14.35 -2.93 -13.41
C SER A 438 -14.53 -3.26 -14.90
N HIS A 439 -14.25 -2.29 -15.77
CA HIS A 439 -14.40 -2.44 -17.22
C HIS A 439 -13.20 -1.86 -17.97
N GLU A 440 -12.49 -2.70 -18.70
CA GLU A 440 -11.46 -2.29 -19.64
C GLU A 440 -12.09 -1.97 -20.99
N ILE A 441 -12.32 -0.68 -21.28
CA ILE A 441 -12.79 -0.22 -22.59
C ILE A 441 -11.74 -0.56 -23.65
N ASN A 442 -10.48 -0.28 -23.34
CA ASN A 442 -9.31 -0.62 -24.14
C ASN A 442 -8.04 -0.51 -23.26
N LYS A 443 -6.88 -0.85 -23.80
CA LYS A 443 -5.58 -0.84 -23.09
C LYS A 443 -5.17 0.52 -22.50
N LYS A 444 -5.90 1.58 -22.81
CA LYS A 444 -5.64 2.95 -22.30
C LYS A 444 -6.74 3.46 -21.37
N ASN A 445 -7.90 2.82 -21.35
CA ASN A 445 -9.09 3.31 -20.66
C ASN A 445 -9.71 2.22 -19.81
N ASN A 446 -9.74 2.43 -18.50
CA ASN A 446 -10.43 1.59 -17.53
C ASN A 446 -11.44 2.39 -16.75
N LEU A 447 -12.65 1.86 -16.61
CA LEU A 447 -13.73 2.40 -15.79
C LEU A 447 -13.96 1.51 -14.57
N TYR A 448 -14.25 2.14 -13.44
CA TYR A 448 -14.60 1.46 -12.19
C TYR A 448 -15.85 2.13 -11.62
N LEU A 449 -16.89 1.35 -11.41
CA LEU A 449 -18.06 1.74 -10.66
C LEU A 449 -18.05 1.02 -9.32
N THR A 450 -18.08 1.78 -8.23
CA THR A 450 -18.12 1.21 -6.88
C THR A 450 -19.33 1.73 -6.11
N GLY A 451 -19.96 0.86 -5.35
CA GLY A 451 -21.07 1.20 -4.45
C GLY A 451 -20.85 0.57 -3.08
N TYR A 452 -21.15 1.31 -2.04
CA TYR A 452 -21.15 0.85 -0.65
C TYR A 452 -22.40 1.31 0.05
N LEU A 453 -23.07 0.38 0.71
CA LEU A 453 -24.26 0.61 1.52
C LEU A 453 -24.08 -0.11 2.84
N SER A 454 -24.30 0.60 3.96
CA SER A 454 -24.36 -0.01 5.28
C SER A 454 -25.46 0.57 6.14
N GLU A 455 -26.00 -0.22 7.02
CA GLU A 455 -26.98 0.23 8.01
C GLU A 455 -26.87 -0.62 9.29
N ASP A 456 -26.83 0.08 10.41
CA ASP A 456 -26.78 -0.47 11.76
C ASP A 456 -28.04 -0.11 12.50
N HIS A 457 -28.60 -1.06 13.23
CA HIS A 457 -29.71 -0.86 14.14
C HIS A 457 -29.38 -1.42 15.52
N PHE A 458 -29.53 -0.58 16.52
CA PHE A 458 -29.36 -0.98 17.90
C PHE A 458 -30.54 -0.44 18.74
N ASN A 459 -31.18 -1.31 19.47
CA ASN A 459 -32.24 -0.96 20.41
C ASN A 459 -31.96 -1.64 21.75
N LEU A 460 -31.92 -0.86 22.80
CA LEU A 460 -31.77 -1.38 24.15
C LEU A 460 -33.13 -1.46 24.81
N ASN A 461 -33.58 -2.67 25.09
CA ASN A 461 -34.78 -2.97 25.85
C ASN A 461 -36.10 -2.35 25.31
N ASN A 462 -36.20 -2.23 23.97
CA ASN A 462 -37.30 -1.58 23.23
C ASN A 462 -37.52 -0.09 23.52
N ASP A 463 -36.64 0.56 24.28
CA ASP A 463 -36.80 2.01 24.58
C ASP A 463 -36.30 2.88 23.41
N THR A 464 -35.01 3.06 23.32
CA THR A 464 -34.41 3.96 22.32
C THR A 464 -33.75 3.16 21.20
N THR A 465 -34.11 3.46 19.97
CA THR A 465 -33.50 2.86 18.78
C THR A 465 -32.46 3.82 18.19
N TYR A 466 -31.26 3.31 17.99
CA TYR A 466 -30.16 3.97 17.27
C TYR A 466 -30.05 3.33 15.90
N ALA A 467 -30.06 4.12 14.86
CA ALA A 467 -29.82 3.68 13.49
C ALA A 467 -28.78 4.59 12.85
N TYR A 468 -27.79 4.01 12.16
CA TYR A 468 -26.79 4.80 11.42
C TYR A 468 -26.26 3.99 10.22
N GLY A 469 -25.78 4.73 9.20
CA GLY A 469 -25.28 4.04 8.02
C GLY A 469 -24.61 4.96 7.02
N ASN A 470 -23.85 4.35 6.13
CA ASN A 470 -23.16 4.98 5.01
C ASN A 470 -23.80 4.56 3.68
N ARG A 471 -23.84 5.47 2.72
CA ARG A 471 -24.25 5.24 1.33
C ARG A 471 -23.28 5.96 0.42
N ASN A 472 -22.51 5.21 -0.36
CA ASN A 472 -21.50 5.77 -1.23
C ASN A 472 -21.64 5.19 -2.64
N VAL A 473 -21.43 6.04 -3.63
CA VAL A 473 -21.29 5.63 -5.02
C VAL A 473 -20.16 6.43 -5.66
N ASN A 474 -19.29 5.74 -6.40
CA ASN A 474 -18.14 6.35 -7.06
C ASN A 474 -17.98 5.79 -8.47
N LEU A 475 -17.75 6.69 -9.42
CA LEU A 475 -17.31 6.38 -10.76
C LEU A 475 -15.88 6.89 -10.94
N LYS A 476 -14.98 6.01 -11.35
CA LYS A 476 -13.57 6.30 -11.57
C LYS A 476 -13.18 5.94 -12.99
N TRP A 477 -12.47 6.83 -13.67
CA TRP A 477 -11.94 6.63 -15.00
C TRP A 477 -10.42 6.82 -14.97
N LYS A 478 -9.71 5.73 -15.29
CA LYS A 478 -8.27 5.76 -15.51
C LYS A 478 -7.99 5.87 -16.99
N HIS A 479 -7.19 6.88 -17.37
CA HIS A 479 -6.75 7.08 -18.75
C HIS A 479 -5.23 7.15 -18.87
N ILE A 480 -4.66 6.44 -19.83
CA ILE A 480 -3.24 6.44 -20.16
C ILE A 480 -3.04 7.19 -21.46
N PHE A 481 -2.55 8.44 -21.39
CA PHE A 481 -2.23 9.25 -22.56
C PHE A 481 -1.02 8.67 -23.32
N SER A 482 0.04 8.35 -22.57
CA SER A 482 1.29 7.77 -23.08
C SER A 482 1.96 6.91 -22.02
N ASN A 483 3.12 6.30 -22.33
CA ASN A 483 3.90 5.56 -21.34
C ASN A 483 4.44 6.44 -20.19
N LYS A 484 4.44 7.77 -20.39
CA LYS A 484 4.92 8.76 -19.43
C LYS A 484 3.80 9.52 -18.71
N TRP A 485 2.56 9.40 -19.16
CA TRP A 485 1.49 10.24 -18.65
C TRP A 485 0.21 9.45 -18.49
N ASN A 486 -0.32 9.42 -17.27
CA ASN A 486 -1.61 8.84 -16.95
C ASN A 486 -2.44 9.78 -16.09
N SER A 487 -3.74 9.52 -16.05
CA SER A 487 -4.67 10.23 -15.19
C SER A 487 -5.69 9.29 -14.56
N VAL A 488 -6.19 9.71 -13.41
CA VAL A 488 -7.33 9.11 -12.73
C VAL A 488 -8.31 10.22 -12.41
N LEU A 489 -9.51 10.12 -12.98
CA LEU A 489 -10.62 11.02 -12.66
C LEU A 489 -11.63 10.22 -11.85
N SER A 490 -12.07 10.76 -10.72
CA SER A 490 -13.12 10.15 -9.90
C SER A 490 -14.18 11.16 -9.52
N ALA A 491 -15.44 10.74 -9.55
CA ALA A 491 -16.58 11.51 -9.11
C ALA A 491 -17.52 10.63 -8.31
N GLY A 492 -18.05 11.13 -7.22
CA GLY A 492 -18.90 10.32 -6.37
C GLY A 492 -19.77 11.13 -5.43
N TYR A 493 -20.64 10.39 -4.78
CA TYR A 493 -21.55 10.88 -3.76
C TYR A 493 -21.41 10.02 -2.52
N ASP A 494 -21.19 10.68 -1.38
CA ASP A 494 -21.09 10.08 -0.06
C ASP A 494 -22.18 10.63 0.83
N ARG A 495 -22.83 9.75 1.57
CA ARG A 495 -23.82 10.11 2.60
C ARG A 495 -23.56 9.30 3.86
N TYR A 496 -23.51 9.98 4.96
CA TYR A 496 -23.59 9.40 6.29
C TYR A 496 -24.82 9.97 7.01
N GLN A 497 -25.53 9.14 7.73
CA GLN A 497 -26.67 9.54 8.55
C GLN A 497 -26.75 8.74 9.83
N TYR A 498 -27.31 9.35 10.86
CA TYR A 498 -27.83 8.62 12.00
C TYR A 498 -29.21 9.14 12.41
N SER A 499 -29.94 8.29 13.12
CA SER A 499 -31.19 8.66 13.80
C SER A 499 -31.27 7.97 15.17
N ILE A 500 -31.87 8.68 16.12
CA ILE A 500 -32.18 8.19 17.46
C ILE A 500 -33.66 8.40 17.67
N GLY A 501 -34.41 7.36 17.94
CA GLY A 501 -35.84 7.46 18.12
C GLY A 501 -36.34 6.65 19.33
N SER A 502 -37.37 7.17 20.00
CA SER A 502 -38.12 6.45 20.98
C SER A 502 -39.63 6.54 20.66
N THR A 503 -40.30 5.43 20.67
CA THR A 503 -41.76 5.33 20.42
C THR A 503 -42.48 4.60 21.56
N ASP A 504 -41.78 4.23 22.59
CA ASP A 504 -42.32 3.45 23.73
C ASP A 504 -43.40 4.23 24.48
N ASN A 505 -43.19 5.52 24.70
CA ASN A 505 -44.18 6.43 25.22
C ASN A 505 -44.73 7.35 24.08
N PRO A 506 -45.99 7.12 23.62
CA PRO A 506 -46.54 7.91 22.52
C PRO A 506 -46.58 9.44 22.74
N VAL A 507 -46.62 9.88 24.02
CA VAL A 507 -46.64 11.32 24.35
C VAL A 507 -45.26 11.97 24.17
N ASN A 508 -44.21 11.22 24.42
CA ASN A 508 -42.83 11.68 24.29
C ASN A 508 -42.11 11.09 23.06
N ALA A 509 -42.85 10.48 22.13
CA ALA A 509 -42.26 9.85 20.96
C ALA A 509 -41.58 10.86 20.06
N TYR A 510 -40.32 10.60 19.74
CA TYR A 510 -39.47 11.51 18.97
C TYR A 510 -38.57 10.79 17.99
N ASN A 511 -38.08 11.55 17.03
CA ASN A 511 -36.95 11.19 16.18
C ASN A 511 -35.95 12.35 16.15
N LEU A 512 -34.73 12.08 16.56
CA LEU A 512 -33.57 12.96 16.44
C LEU A 512 -32.67 12.39 15.34
N GLY A 513 -32.22 13.25 14.42
CA GLY A 513 -31.38 12.77 13.33
C GLY A 513 -30.37 13.81 12.85
N PHE A 514 -29.39 13.28 12.16
CA PHE A 514 -28.28 14.01 11.53
C PHE A 514 -27.95 13.38 10.18
N ASN A 515 -27.53 14.19 9.21
CA ASN A 515 -26.91 13.65 8.00
C ASN A 515 -25.90 14.62 7.39
N ILE A 516 -24.89 14.05 6.74
CA ILE A 516 -23.95 14.73 5.89
C ILE A 516 -23.98 14.11 4.50
N ASN A 517 -24.06 14.97 3.49
CA ASN A 517 -24.01 14.60 2.09
C ASN A 517 -22.80 15.31 1.46
N GLN A 518 -22.03 14.59 0.67
CA GLN A 518 -20.86 15.10 -0.02
C GLN A 518 -20.88 14.66 -1.47
N LEU A 519 -20.79 15.61 -2.38
CA LEU A 519 -20.45 15.37 -3.77
C LEU A 519 -18.98 15.70 -3.95
N TYR A 520 -18.25 14.89 -4.70
CA TYR A 520 -16.85 15.18 -4.98
C TYR A 520 -16.48 14.88 -6.42
N PHE A 521 -15.48 15.62 -6.88
CA PHE A 521 -14.75 15.35 -8.11
C PHE A 521 -13.26 15.50 -7.84
N ARG A 522 -12.48 14.53 -8.30
CA ARG A 522 -11.01 14.50 -8.21
C ARG A 522 -10.45 14.21 -9.57
N ALA A 523 -9.41 14.95 -9.95
CA ALA A 523 -8.62 14.70 -11.14
C ALA A 523 -7.14 14.63 -10.72
N ASN A 524 -6.55 13.47 -10.85
CA ASN A 524 -5.14 13.23 -10.55
C ASN A 524 -4.40 12.87 -11.81
N PHE A 525 -3.25 13.51 -12.04
CA PHE A 525 -2.38 13.30 -13.18
C PHE A 525 -0.99 12.94 -12.69
N ILE A 526 -0.39 11.91 -13.29
CA ILE A 526 0.98 11.49 -13.01
C ILE A 526 1.78 11.56 -14.31
N TYR A 527 2.88 12.32 -14.26
CA TYR A 527 3.78 12.53 -15.38
C TYR A 527 5.19 12.08 -15.02
N TYR A 528 5.66 11.01 -15.65
CA TYR A 528 7.02 10.49 -15.54
C TYR A 528 7.94 11.31 -16.46
N LEU A 529 8.36 12.49 -15.99
CA LEU A 529 9.16 13.45 -16.77
C LEU A 529 10.50 12.84 -17.18
N SER A 530 11.18 12.18 -16.22
CA SER A 530 12.47 11.51 -16.44
C SER A 530 12.59 10.30 -15.48
N ALA A 531 13.72 9.59 -15.54
CA ALA A 531 14.03 8.55 -14.56
C ALA A 531 14.18 9.08 -13.11
N SER A 532 14.44 10.38 -12.98
CA SER A 532 14.68 11.03 -11.69
C SER A 532 13.50 11.86 -11.21
N HIS A 533 12.55 12.22 -12.06
CA HIS A 533 11.42 13.08 -11.74
C HIS A 533 10.07 12.44 -12.07
N THR A 534 9.23 12.31 -11.07
CA THR A 534 7.83 11.94 -11.23
C THR A 534 6.96 13.06 -10.66
N ILE A 535 6.25 13.74 -11.56
CA ILE A 535 5.38 14.87 -11.20
C ILE A 535 3.95 14.35 -11.04
N GLU A 536 3.34 14.62 -9.91
CA GLU A 536 1.93 14.39 -9.63
C GLU A 536 1.24 15.75 -9.44
N PHE A 537 0.14 16.00 -10.15
CA PHE A 537 -0.64 17.23 -10.02
C PHE A 537 -2.12 16.97 -10.23
N GLY A 538 -2.94 17.86 -9.73
CA GLY A 538 -4.38 17.65 -9.86
C GLY A 538 -5.25 18.67 -9.17
N LEU A 539 -6.54 18.36 -9.23
CA LEU A 539 -7.63 19.13 -8.67
C LEU A 539 -8.51 18.23 -7.78
N ASN A 540 -8.90 18.77 -6.65
CA ASN A 540 -9.88 18.18 -5.74
C ASN A 540 -11.00 19.18 -5.49
N THR A 541 -12.27 18.77 -5.57
CA THR A 541 -13.39 19.63 -5.21
C THR A 541 -14.47 18.81 -4.51
N LEU A 542 -14.99 19.34 -3.39
CA LEU A 542 -16.01 18.72 -2.55
C LEU A 542 -17.09 19.71 -2.24
N ARG A 543 -18.33 19.31 -2.42
CA ARG A 543 -19.51 20.07 -2.04
C ARG A 543 -20.20 19.41 -0.87
N TYR A 544 -20.19 20.06 0.28
CA TYR A 544 -20.85 19.60 1.49
C TYR A 544 -22.27 20.14 1.61
N LYS A 545 -23.20 19.29 2.06
CA LYS A 545 -24.50 19.66 2.57
C LYS A 545 -24.76 18.88 3.85
N LEU A 546 -24.75 19.57 4.96
CA LEU A 546 -24.86 19.04 6.31
C LEU A 546 -26.20 19.44 6.90
N HIS A 547 -26.92 18.50 7.49
CA HIS A 547 -28.08 18.74 8.33
C HIS A 547 -27.67 18.40 9.78
N PRO A 548 -27.29 19.43 10.58
CA PRO A 548 -26.59 19.19 11.85
C PRO A 548 -27.49 18.63 12.95
N GLY A 549 -28.83 18.71 12.77
CA GLY A 549 -29.75 18.09 13.68
C GLY A 549 -31.19 18.45 13.39
N PHE A 550 -32.07 17.50 13.57
CA PHE A 550 -33.53 17.70 13.67
C PHE A 550 -34.07 16.86 14.81
N TYR A 551 -34.98 17.40 15.57
CA TYR A 551 -35.72 16.74 16.65
C TYR A 551 -37.20 16.93 16.39
N VAL A 552 -37.91 15.87 16.05
CA VAL A 552 -39.30 15.95 15.57
C VAL A 552 -40.18 14.93 16.29
N PRO A 553 -41.46 15.25 16.52
CA PRO A 553 -42.42 14.33 17.12
C PRO A 553 -42.72 13.16 16.17
N VAL A 554 -43.00 11.98 16.76
CA VAL A 554 -43.42 10.78 16.04
C VAL A 554 -44.85 10.41 16.48
N GLY A 555 -45.76 10.35 15.48
CA GLY A 555 -47.19 10.07 15.73
C GLY A 555 -47.98 11.29 16.19
N SER A 556 -49.29 11.17 16.13
CA SER A 556 -50.24 12.28 16.42
C SER A 556 -50.43 12.57 17.94
N LYS A 557 -49.92 11.72 18.80
CA LYS A 557 -50.03 11.88 20.26
C LYS A 557 -48.80 12.52 20.89
N SER A 558 -47.71 12.66 20.13
CA SER A 558 -46.48 13.22 20.67
C SER A 558 -46.66 14.74 20.93
N LEU A 559 -46.24 15.13 22.13
CA LEU A 559 -46.14 16.54 22.55
C LEU A 559 -44.76 17.13 22.35
N VAL A 560 -43.88 16.42 21.70
CA VAL A 560 -42.53 16.89 21.40
C VAL A 560 -42.62 18.12 20.50
N VAL A 561 -41.96 19.20 20.89
CA VAL A 561 -41.87 20.43 20.10
C VAL A 561 -40.80 20.23 19.03
N PRO A 562 -41.13 20.38 17.73
CA PRO A 562 -40.13 20.25 16.68
C PRO A 562 -39.04 21.31 16.80
N ASP A 563 -37.78 20.85 16.70
CA ASP A 563 -36.61 21.73 16.58
C ASP A 563 -35.71 21.24 15.44
N THR A 564 -35.26 22.13 14.57
CA THR A 564 -34.44 21.79 13.44
C THR A 564 -33.36 22.84 13.27
N LEU A 565 -32.13 22.39 13.40
CA LEU A 565 -30.96 23.21 13.16
C LEU A 565 -30.81 23.51 11.66
N GLN A 566 -30.35 24.71 11.37
CA GLN A 566 -30.18 25.17 10.00
C GLN A 566 -29.13 24.32 9.26
N ALA A 567 -29.49 23.96 8.01
CA ALA A 567 -28.56 23.23 7.15
C ALA A 567 -27.31 24.07 6.81
N GLU A 568 -26.16 23.41 6.81
CA GLU A 568 -24.89 24.02 6.46
C GLU A 568 -24.43 23.56 5.08
N GLN A 569 -23.83 24.47 4.32
CA GLN A 569 -23.31 24.16 3.00
C GLN A 569 -21.92 24.77 2.81
N ALA A 570 -21.05 24.04 2.16
CA ALA A 570 -19.72 24.54 1.81
C ALA A 570 -19.19 23.91 0.54
N GLN A 571 -18.27 24.63 -0.09
CA GLN A 571 -17.45 24.16 -1.20
C GLN A 571 -15.99 24.19 -0.79
N GLU A 572 -15.34 23.04 -0.76
CA GLU A 572 -13.90 22.90 -0.59
C GLU A 572 -13.29 22.56 -1.94
N SER A 573 -12.25 23.29 -2.36
CA SER A 573 -11.51 23.02 -3.59
C SER A 573 -10.02 23.16 -3.34
N ALA A 574 -9.21 22.35 -4.02
CA ALA A 574 -7.77 22.45 -3.93
C ALA A 574 -7.09 22.07 -5.22
N LEU A 575 -6.03 22.80 -5.55
CA LEU A 575 -5.08 22.46 -6.58
C LEU A 575 -3.80 21.97 -5.91
N TYR A 576 -3.12 20.99 -6.50
CA TYR A 576 -1.87 20.49 -5.97
C TYR A 576 -0.90 20.10 -7.08
N ILE A 577 0.37 20.17 -6.73
CA ILE A 577 1.49 19.67 -7.51
C ILE A 577 2.55 19.12 -6.58
N SER A 578 3.18 18.03 -6.95
CA SER A 578 4.33 17.45 -6.25
C SER A 578 5.30 16.85 -7.22
N ASP A 579 6.59 16.84 -6.86
CA ASP A 579 7.66 16.17 -7.58
C ASP A 579 8.37 15.18 -6.66
N HIS A 580 8.41 13.93 -7.08
CA HIS A 580 9.32 12.95 -6.52
C HIS A 580 10.64 13.01 -7.29
N TYR A 581 11.69 13.53 -6.64
CA TYR A 581 13.00 13.72 -7.26
C TYR A 581 14.05 12.77 -6.67
N THR A 582 14.50 11.82 -7.45
CA THR A 582 15.65 10.97 -7.14
C THR A 582 16.93 11.68 -7.56
N VAL A 583 17.55 12.41 -6.64
CA VAL A 583 18.77 13.20 -6.87
C VAL A 583 19.96 12.29 -7.16
N THR A 584 20.12 11.25 -6.33
CA THR A 584 21.11 10.18 -6.50
C THR A 584 20.49 8.85 -6.07
N SER A 585 21.20 7.74 -6.24
CA SER A 585 20.74 6.45 -5.71
C SER A 585 20.61 6.45 -4.18
N ALA A 586 21.37 7.32 -3.50
CA ALA A 586 21.35 7.45 -2.03
C ALA A 586 20.38 8.54 -1.52
N PHE A 587 20.10 9.59 -2.32
CA PHE A 587 19.32 10.73 -1.87
C PHE A 587 18.09 10.97 -2.74
N SER A 588 16.91 11.05 -2.12
CA SER A 588 15.63 11.38 -2.78
C SER A 588 14.87 12.43 -1.98
N LEU A 589 14.11 13.24 -2.70
CA LEU A 589 13.32 14.35 -2.18
C LEU A 589 11.90 14.25 -2.75
N ASP A 590 10.89 14.39 -1.90
CA ASP A 590 9.50 14.66 -2.31
C ASP A 590 9.17 16.08 -1.92
N ALA A 591 8.76 16.90 -2.88
CA ALA A 591 8.33 18.27 -2.65
C ALA A 591 6.95 18.49 -3.26
N GLY A 592 6.00 18.91 -2.46
CA GLY A 592 4.62 19.15 -2.87
C GLY A 592 4.05 20.44 -2.29
N LEU A 593 3.19 21.05 -3.09
CA LEU A 593 2.38 22.21 -2.70
C LEU A 593 0.92 21.90 -3.02
N ARG A 594 0.06 22.13 -2.05
CA ARG A 594 -1.39 22.10 -2.19
C ARG A 594 -1.93 23.46 -1.78
N TRP A 595 -2.82 24.02 -2.59
CA TRP A 595 -3.54 25.26 -2.25
C TRP A 595 -5.01 24.93 -2.09
N SER A 596 -5.52 25.01 -0.87
CA SER A 596 -6.91 24.76 -0.55
C SER A 596 -7.71 26.06 -0.38
N VAL A 597 -8.96 26.04 -0.81
CA VAL A 597 -9.94 27.10 -0.64
C VAL A 597 -11.24 26.48 -0.17
N PHE A 598 -11.78 27.01 0.90
CA PHE A 598 -13.07 26.62 1.48
C PHE A 598 -13.99 27.81 1.53
N ASN A 599 -15.17 27.68 0.92
CA ASN A 599 -16.22 28.67 0.91
C ASN A 599 -17.42 28.17 1.70
N TYR A 600 -17.75 28.79 2.82
CA TYR A 600 -19.00 28.58 3.52
C TYR A 600 -20.12 29.30 2.77
N LEU A 601 -21.24 28.61 2.52
CA LEU A 601 -22.24 29.02 1.54
C LEU A 601 -23.63 29.13 2.17
N GLY A 602 -24.40 30.09 1.66
CA GLY A 602 -25.84 30.24 1.95
C GLY A 602 -26.73 29.21 1.20
N PRO A 603 -27.99 29.08 1.61
CA PRO A 603 -28.69 29.97 2.54
C PRO A 603 -28.26 29.73 4.00
N SER A 604 -28.08 30.80 4.75
CA SER A 604 -27.71 30.73 6.18
C SER A 604 -28.09 32.02 6.92
N MET A 605 -28.48 31.87 8.18
CA MET A 605 -28.59 32.95 9.16
C MET A 605 -27.33 32.93 10.02
N VAL A 606 -26.48 33.92 9.92
CA VAL A 606 -25.22 33.99 10.68
C VAL A 606 -25.40 34.90 11.89
N ASN A 607 -25.13 34.36 13.07
CA ASN A 607 -25.16 35.13 14.31
C ASN A 607 -23.95 36.07 14.39
N ASN A 608 -24.19 37.32 14.71
CA ASN A 608 -23.16 38.31 14.98
C ASN A 608 -23.00 38.48 16.50
N TYR A 609 -21.77 38.64 16.94
CA TYR A 609 -21.45 38.77 18.35
C TYR A 609 -20.65 40.04 18.63
N ALA A 610 -20.72 40.55 19.87
CA ALA A 610 -19.98 41.69 20.30
C ALA A 610 -18.46 41.42 20.22
N PRO A 611 -17.65 42.28 19.58
CA PRO A 611 -16.23 42.05 19.38
C PRO A 611 -15.47 41.87 20.71
N GLY A 612 -14.58 40.85 20.76
CA GLY A 612 -13.73 40.59 21.91
C GLY A 612 -14.41 39.90 23.08
N LEU A 613 -15.67 39.58 23.01
CA LEU A 613 -16.40 38.80 24.01
C LEU A 613 -16.58 37.32 23.57
N PRO A 614 -16.77 36.39 24.52
CA PRO A 614 -17.12 35.01 24.21
C PRO A 614 -18.39 34.91 23.37
N LEU A 615 -18.46 33.91 22.49
CA LEU A 615 -19.65 33.66 21.64
C LEU A 615 -20.75 32.98 22.48
N THR A 616 -21.63 33.79 23.06
CA THR A 616 -22.74 33.34 23.89
C THR A 616 -24.04 34.02 23.47
N VAL A 617 -25.18 33.51 23.91
CA VAL A 617 -26.48 34.14 23.64
C VAL A 617 -26.52 35.60 24.13
N GLN A 618 -25.88 35.89 25.26
CA GLN A 618 -25.85 37.24 25.88
C GLN A 618 -24.99 38.25 25.09
N THR A 619 -24.02 37.75 24.31
CA THR A 619 -23.15 38.63 23.50
C THR A 619 -23.58 38.71 22.05
N GLN A 620 -24.65 37.99 21.68
CA GLN A 620 -25.23 38.06 20.32
C GLN A 620 -25.86 39.47 20.10
N THR A 621 -25.40 40.15 19.05
CA THR A 621 -25.86 41.51 18.70
C THR A 621 -26.90 41.50 17.58
N GLY A 622 -27.07 40.37 16.89
CA GLY A 622 -28.04 40.22 15.81
C GLY A 622 -27.74 39.04 14.91
N THR A 623 -28.46 38.93 13.80
CA THR A 623 -28.28 37.91 12.77
C THR A 623 -28.22 38.53 11.39
N THR A 624 -27.39 37.99 10.51
CA THR A 624 -27.29 38.40 9.10
C THR A 624 -27.80 37.28 8.20
N PRO A 625 -28.87 37.49 7.41
CA PRO A 625 -29.36 36.50 6.46
C PRO A 625 -28.53 36.53 5.17
N TYR A 626 -28.26 35.33 4.64
CA TYR A 626 -27.58 35.13 3.37
C TYR A 626 -28.45 34.27 2.46
N GLY A 627 -28.54 34.64 1.19
CA GLY A 627 -29.32 33.92 0.18
C GLY A 627 -28.64 32.65 -0.31
N SER A 628 -29.37 31.82 -1.04
CA SER A 628 -28.86 30.58 -1.61
C SER A 628 -27.67 30.83 -2.55
N GLY A 629 -26.58 30.05 -2.35
CA GLY A 629 -25.39 30.14 -3.19
C GLY A 629 -24.45 31.32 -2.89
N SER A 630 -24.83 32.25 -1.99
CA SER A 630 -23.95 33.36 -1.61
C SER A 630 -22.72 32.81 -0.83
N ILE A 631 -21.55 33.37 -1.12
CA ILE A 631 -20.32 33.08 -0.34
C ILE A 631 -20.36 33.94 0.92
N ILE A 632 -20.45 33.30 2.06
CA ILE A 632 -20.54 33.94 3.37
C ILE A 632 -19.13 34.19 3.95
N LYS A 633 -18.26 33.19 3.87
CA LYS A 633 -16.91 33.23 4.37
C LYS A 633 -16.00 32.36 3.53
N THR A 634 -14.81 32.88 3.24
CA THR A 634 -13.76 32.12 2.57
C THR A 634 -12.58 31.91 3.51
N TYR A 635 -12.08 30.69 3.54
CA TYR A 635 -10.85 30.30 4.19
C TYR A 635 -9.95 29.60 3.16
N GLY A 636 -8.64 29.58 3.39
CA GLY A 636 -7.74 28.87 2.49
C GLY A 636 -6.28 29.23 2.68
N GLY A 637 -5.43 28.65 1.87
CA GLY A 637 -4.02 28.92 1.82
C GLY A 637 -3.16 27.73 1.42
N PRO A 638 -1.85 27.93 1.39
CA PRO A 638 -0.89 26.88 1.01
C PRO A 638 -0.76 25.80 2.09
N GLU A 639 -0.53 24.58 1.63
CA GLU A 639 -0.17 23.41 2.42
C GLU A 639 1.09 22.80 1.82
N TYR A 640 2.13 22.70 2.61
CA TYR A 640 3.45 22.22 2.17
C TYR A 640 3.59 20.73 2.50
N ARG A 641 4.22 19.99 1.60
CA ARG A 641 4.54 18.57 1.73
C ARG A 641 5.99 18.36 1.34
N LEU A 642 6.86 18.16 2.31
CA LEU A 642 8.29 17.97 2.08
C LEU A 642 8.73 16.67 2.75
N SER A 643 9.46 15.83 2.04
CA SER A 643 10.08 14.63 2.60
C SER A 643 11.41 14.39 1.94
N ALA A 644 12.42 14.03 2.72
CA ALA A 644 13.75 13.70 2.24
C ALA A 644 14.18 12.34 2.79
N ARG A 645 14.94 11.60 1.99
CA ARG A 645 15.54 10.32 2.37
C ARG A 645 17.00 10.30 1.98
N LEU A 646 17.85 9.89 2.91
CA LEU A 646 19.26 9.63 2.69
C LEU A 646 19.58 8.18 3.08
N VAL A 647 19.96 7.36 2.12
CA VAL A 647 20.43 5.98 2.33
C VAL A 647 21.90 6.04 2.73
N LEU A 648 22.23 5.56 3.92
CA LEU A 648 23.60 5.50 4.43
C LEU A 648 24.25 4.14 4.15
N THR A 649 23.46 3.06 4.27
CA THR A 649 23.89 1.69 3.94
C THR A 649 22.73 0.95 3.26
N GLU A 650 22.96 -0.26 2.78
CA GLU A 650 21.90 -1.09 2.18
C GLU A 650 20.74 -1.40 3.14
N ASN A 651 20.99 -1.32 4.44
CA ASN A 651 20.03 -1.66 5.49
C ASN A 651 19.63 -0.47 6.36
N PHE A 652 20.13 0.73 6.08
CA PHE A 652 19.89 1.91 6.92
C PHE A 652 19.69 3.17 6.10
N SER A 653 18.61 3.89 6.37
CA SER A 653 18.30 5.19 5.76
C SER A 653 17.79 6.18 6.82
N LEU A 654 18.13 7.44 6.65
CA LEU A 654 17.58 8.56 7.41
C LEU A 654 16.46 9.20 6.60
N LYS A 655 15.38 9.57 7.28
CA LYS A 655 14.24 10.26 6.67
C LYS A 655 13.86 11.47 7.50
N ALA A 656 13.45 12.54 6.81
CA ALA A 656 12.90 13.73 7.41
C ALA A 656 11.65 14.16 6.63
N GLY A 657 10.65 14.68 7.32
CA GLY A 657 9.43 15.16 6.70
C GLY A 657 8.87 16.40 7.39
N TYR A 658 8.27 17.28 6.61
CA TYR A 658 7.50 18.42 7.06
C TYR A 658 6.21 18.53 6.26
N ASN A 659 5.07 18.57 6.98
CA ASN A 659 3.75 18.70 6.38
C ASN A 659 2.97 19.82 7.08
N THR A 660 2.19 20.56 6.32
CA THR A 660 1.16 21.43 6.86
C THR A 660 -0.21 21.01 6.34
N SER A 661 -1.25 21.12 7.15
CA SER A 661 -2.61 20.69 6.78
C SER A 661 -3.67 21.63 7.34
N ARG A 662 -4.81 21.70 6.65
CA ARG A 662 -6.02 22.42 7.07
C ARG A 662 -7.19 21.48 7.15
N GLN A 663 -8.04 21.67 8.15
CA GLN A 663 -9.28 20.93 8.31
C GLN A 663 -10.45 21.89 8.44
N TYR A 664 -11.46 21.71 7.58
CA TYR A 664 -12.61 22.60 7.44
C TYR A 664 -13.91 21.98 7.97
N ILE A 665 -13.89 20.72 8.31
CA ILE A 665 -15.00 20.00 8.93
C ILE A 665 -14.51 19.32 10.20
N ASN A 666 -15.20 19.53 11.30
CA ASN A 666 -14.80 19.10 12.64
C ASN A 666 -15.93 18.30 13.26
N MET A 667 -15.60 17.39 14.15
CA MET A 667 -16.57 16.62 14.93
C MET A 667 -16.79 17.30 16.28
N LEU A 668 -18.04 17.47 16.66
CA LEU A 668 -18.44 17.91 17.97
C LEU A 668 -18.75 16.67 18.81
N SER A 669 -17.87 16.35 19.73
CA SER A 669 -18.05 15.24 20.66
C SER A 669 -17.71 15.70 22.07
N ASN A 670 -18.45 15.19 23.03
CA ASN A 670 -18.21 15.43 24.45
C ASN A 670 -17.29 14.38 25.08
N THR A 671 -16.86 13.40 24.29
CA THR A 671 -16.03 12.28 24.74
C THR A 671 -14.79 12.13 23.87
N THR A 672 -13.76 11.50 24.40
CA THR A 672 -12.55 11.16 23.64
C THR A 672 -12.77 9.99 22.68
N ALA A 673 -13.81 9.18 22.91
CA ALA A 673 -14.24 8.09 22.06
C ALA A 673 -15.28 8.58 21.05
N MET A 674 -15.07 8.33 19.77
CA MET A 674 -16.05 8.62 18.73
C MET A 674 -17.26 7.68 18.86
N ALA A 675 -18.45 8.29 18.90
CA ALA A 675 -19.71 7.57 18.82
C ALA A 675 -20.34 7.75 17.43
N PRO A 676 -21.14 6.80 16.94
CA PRO A 676 -21.86 6.94 15.67
C PRO A 676 -22.81 8.16 15.64
N THR A 677 -23.17 8.65 16.81
CA THR A 677 -24.11 9.77 17.00
C THR A 677 -23.41 11.13 17.17
N ASP A 678 -22.09 11.18 17.05
CA ASP A 678 -21.36 12.46 17.08
C ASP A 678 -21.69 13.33 15.87
N ILE A 679 -21.79 14.63 16.10
CA ILE A 679 -22.22 15.62 15.11
C ILE A 679 -21.00 16.21 14.41
N TRP A 680 -21.04 16.25 13.09
CA TRP A 680 -20.06 17.00 12.29
C TRP A 680 -20.50 18.44 12.10
N LYS A 681 -19.55 19.36 12.07
CA LYS A 681 -19.74 20.80 11.92
C LYS A 681 -18.77 21.37 10.90
N LEU A 682 -19.25 22.16 9.97
CA LEU A 682 -18.41 22.90 9.02
C LEU A 682 -17.80 24.13 9.67
N SER A 683 -16.60 24.52 9.25
CA SER A 683 -16.07 25.84 9.55
C SER A 683 -17.00 26.92 8.98
N ASP A 684 -17.27 27.96 9.75
CA ASP A 684 -18.18 29.04 9.43
C ASP A 684 -17.57 30.39 9.87
N PRO A 685 -18.25 31.55 9.76
CA PRO A 685 -17.73 32.82 10.22
C PRO A 685 -17.27 32.85 11.69
N ASN A 686 -17.86 32.01 12.54
CA ASN A 686 -17.64 31.95 13.97
C ASN A 686 -16.69 30.82 14.39
N ILE A 687 -16.53 29.78 13.54
CA ILE A 687 -15.68 28.60 13.79
C ILE A 687 -14.61 28.52 12.71
N LYS A 688 -13.39 28.91 13.05
CA LYS A 688 -12.25 28.89 12.13
C LYS A 688 -11.80 27.46 11.82
N PRO A 689 -11.23 27.23 10.63
CA PRO A 689 -10.56 25.97 10.32
C PRO A 689 -9.44 25.66 11.31
N GLN A 690 -9.23 24.37 11.55
CA GLN A 690 -8.03 23.89 12.24
C GLN A 690 -6.84 23.91 11.28
N TYR A 691 -5.66 24.19 11.82
CA TYR A 691 -4.40 24.18 11.11
C TYR A 691 -3.39 23.35 11.90
N GLY A 692 -2.60 22.56 11.25
CA GLY A 692 -1.58 21.72 11.85
C GLY A 692 -0.28 21.71 11.07
N ASP A 693 0.82 21.75 11.82
CA ASP A 693 2.18 21.54 11.36
C ASP A 693 2.70 20.21 11.91
N GLN A 694 3.37 19.44 11.08
CA GLN A 694 3.95 18.17 11.48
C GLN A 694 5.40 18.08 10.99
N VAL A 695 6.33 17.90 11.91
CA VAL A 695 7.73 17.55 11.64
C VAL A 695 7.95 16.10 12.02
N SER A 696 8.67 15.37 11.21
CA SER A 696 8.93 13.95 11.40
C SER A 696 10.38 13.60 11.08
N LEU A 697 11.01 12.76 11.91
CA LEU A 697 12.35 12.21 11.71
C LEU A 697 12.29 10.69 11.89
N GLY A 698 13.02 9.96 11.07
CA GLY A 698 13.02 8.50 11.10
C GLY A 698 14.25 7.87 10.44
#